data_d59ba4e5f4be7948c412ed43509571c6
#
_entry.id   d59ba4e5f4be7948c412ed43509571c6
#
_cell.length_a   1.000
_cell.length_b   1.000
_cell.length_c   1.000
_cell.angle_alpha   90.00
_cell.angle_beta   90.00
_cell.angle_gamma   90.00
#
_symmetry.space_group_name_H-M   'P 1'
#
loop_
_entity.id
_entity.type
_entity.pdbx_description
1 polymer ?
#
loop_
_entity_poly.entity_id
_entity_poly.type
_entity_poly.pdbx_seq_one_letter_code
_entity_poly.pdbx_strand_id
1 'polypeptide(L)'
;MKNVIELFGSMVFNDCVMQARLPKQAYKQVQRSIKLGERLDGETAEIVANAMKDWAIEKGATHFTHWFQPMTGITAEKHDSFISPSDNGRILMEFSGKELIQGEPDASSFPTGGLRATFEARGYTAWDPTSYAFIKDNVLCIPTAFCSYGGEALDKKTPLLRSMEALNRQGLRVLRLFGNNDVTAVKTTVGPEQEYFLIDKSVYEKRKDVMYTGRTLFGAQPPKGQELDDHYYGTIKPRVAAFMEELDEELWKLGVLAKTEHNEVAPAQHELAPIYTTTNIAADHNQITMELMQKLARKYDMVCLLHEKPFAGVNGSGKHNNWSMTTDTGLNLLEPGETPYENAQFLLMLCAVLQAVDDYQDMLRISVASAANDHRLGAAEAPPAIISVFLGEELEEILEAIENDTPYGGKEKEQIKVGVHVLPKFARDTTDRNRTSPFAFTGNKFEFRMLGSSTSISGANVVLNTAVAESLRKYADILENADNFETSLHELIRSVIKKHKRIIFNGNGYGEEWLKEAAARGLKNFRTTVDCVPYYLDIKNVDLFARHRVYSEIELAARYKMKLDNYCKVIRIEAQTMQEMVWQDILPAASAYSKQLSDTAIVKAQLGIDNSFEKDQAAKISTLMSETVKNAQALADAAESADEYSDNYTRASVFRDKVLPAQEALRASIDGLEINTAKQFWPYPTYGDILFSVQ
;
A
#
# COMPACT_ATOMS: atom_id res chain seq x y z
N MET A 1 31.70 14.06 1.55
CA MET A 1 30.50 13.95 0.69
C MET A 1 30.61 12.59 -0.01
N LYS A 2 29.70 11.66 0.27
CA LYS A 2 29.69 10.35 -0.41
C LYS A 2 29.34 10.57 -1.88
N ASN A 3 30.02 9.90 -2.79
CA ASN A 3 29.71 9.99 -4.22
C ASN A 3 28.45 9.16 -4.51
N VAL A 4 27.30 9.81 -4.66
CA VAL A 4 26.01 9.14 -4.88
C VAL A 4 26.03 8.24 -6.13
N ILE A 5 26.79 8.63 -7.16
CA ILE A 5 26.90 7.84 -8.40
C ILE A 5 27.59 6.49 -8.13
N GLU A 6 28.61 6.45 -7.27
CA GLU A 6 29.31 5.22 -6.88
C GLU A 6 28.50 4.41 -5.84
N LEU A 7 27.67 5.10 -5.04
CA LEU A 7 26.84 4.49 -4.02
C LEU A 7 25.65 3.74 -4.61
N PHE A 8 25.03 4.31 -5.66
CA PHE A 8 23.80 3.78 -6.24
C PHE A 8 23.97 2.36 -6.79
N GLY A 9 23.15 1.43 -6.29
CA GLY A 9 23.20 0.01 -6.69
C GLY A 9 24.45 -0.74 -6.24
N SER A 10 25.29 -0.16 -5.34
CA SER A 10 26.55 -0.77 -4.89
C SER A 10 26.36 -2.11 -4.16
N MET A 11 25.15 -2.35 -3.63
CA MET A 11 24.76 -3.58 -2.94
C MET A 11 23.72 -4.40 -3.74
N VAL A 12 23.70 -4.23 -5.08
CA VAL A 12 22.78 -4.93 -5.99
C VAL A 12 23.57 -5.72 -7.02
N PHE A 13 23.24 -7.01 -7.20
CA PHE A 13 23.78 -7.86 -8.25
C PHE A 13 23.06 -7.53 -9.57
N ASN A 14 23.26 -6.29 -10.03
CA ASN A 14 22.59 -5.71 -11.18
C ASN A 14 23.25 -6.15 -12.52
N ASP A 15 22.70 -5.63 -13.62
CA ASP A 15 23.16 -5.94 -14.97
C ASP A 15 24.64 -5.64 -15.18
N CYS A 16 25.15 -4.52 -14.68
CA CYS A 16 26.58 -4.16 -14.76
C CYS A 16 27.47 -5.17 -14.02
N VAL A 17 27.05 -5.61 -12.83
CA VAL A 17 27.78 -6.61 -12.03
C VAL A 17 27.73 -7.97 -12.73
N MET A 18 26.57 -8.38 -13.24
CA MET A 18 26.41 -9.63 -14.00
C MET A 18 27.29 -9.63 -15.26
N GLN A 19 27.30 -8.53 -16.01
CA GLN A 19 28.10 -8.40 -17.21
C GLN A 19 29.62 -8.50 -16.93
N ALA A 20 30.05 -7.94 -15.79
CA ALA A 20 31.46 -7.96 -15.41
C ALA A 20 31.92 -9.32 -14.86
N ARG A 21 31.02 -10.13 -14.27
CA ARG A 21 31.38 -11.35 -13.54
C ARG A 21 31.00 -12.65 -14.25
N LEU A 22 29.99 -12.61 -15.11
CA LEU A 22 29.54 -13.81 -15.80
C LEU A 22 30.28 -14.01 -17.12
N PRO A 23 30.62 -15.26 -17.52
CA PRO A 23 31.00 -15.58 -18.86
C PRO A 23 29.95 -15.07 -19.86
N LYS A 24 30.39 -14.57 -21.00
CA LYS A 24 29.53 -13.92 -22.00
C LYS A 24 28.30 -14.77 -22.42
N GLN A 25 28.46 -16.09 -22.45
CA GLN A 25 27.37 -17.00 -22.81
C GLN A 25 26.35 -17.10 -21.69
N ALA A 26 26.80 -17.28 -20.46
CA ALA A 26 25.92 -17.34 -19.28
C ALA A 26 25.13 -16.02 -19.11
N TYR A 27 25.82 -14.86 -19.24
CA TYR A 27 25.15 -13.55 -19.20
C TYR A 27 24.04 -13.43 -20.27
N LYS A 28 24.32 -13.84 -21.51
CA LYS A 28 23.32 -13.83 -22.58
C LYS A 28 22.12 -14.71 -22.26
N GLN A 29 22.33 -15.87 -21.65
CA GLN A 29 21.25 -16.79 -21.29
C GLN A 29 20.38 -16.21 -20.15
N VAL A 30 20.99 -15.60 -19.14
CA VAL A 30 20.26 -14.86 -18.12
C VAL A 30 19.41 -13.73 -18.72
N GLN A 31 19.98 -12.95 -19.65
CA GLN A 31 19.24 -11.90 -20.36
C GLN A 31 18.06 -12.43 -21.18
N ARG A 32 18.19 -13.62 -21.79
CA ARG A 32 17.08 -14.26 -22.50
C ARG A 32 16.02 -14.76 -21.52
N SER A 33 16.42 -15.29 -20.37
CA SER A 33 15.50 -15.67 -19.30
C SER A 33 14.69 -14.46 -18.82
N ILE A 34 15.34 -13.33 -18.57
CA ILE A 34 14.70 -12.09 -18.13
C ILE A 34 13.73 -11.52 -19.19
N LYS A 35 14.15 -11.50 -20.47
CA LYS A 35 13.41 -10.83 -21.55
C LYS A 35 12.35 -11.71 -22.20
N LEU A 36 12.64 -13.00 -22.35
CA LEU A 36 11.84 -13.93 -23.14
C LEU A 36 11.20 -15.04 -22.31
N GLY A 37 11.51 -15.12 -21.00
CA GLY A 37 11.01 -16.19 -20.12
C GLY A 37 11.63 -17.57 -20.45
N GLU A 38 12.78 -17.61 -21.14
CA GLU A 38 13.46 -18.88 -21.42
C GLU A 38 13.97 -19.51 -20.12
N ARG A 39 13.82 -20.83 -20.01
CA ARG A 39 14.30 -21.54 -18.83
C ARG A 39 15.82 -21.52 -18.74
N LEU A 40 16.35 -21.18 -17.57
CA LEU A 40 17.77 -21.29 -17.28
C LEU A 40 18.15 -22.77 -17.12
N ASP A 41 19.23 -23.22 -17.80
CA ASP A 41 19.79 -24.55 -17.59
C ASP A 41 20.59 -24.65 -16.29
N GLY A 42 20.80 -25.88 -15.80
CA GLY A 42 21.49 -26.11 -14.54
C GLY A 42 22.95 -25.67 -14.53
N GLU A 43 23.67 -25.75 -15.68
CA GLU A 43 25.05 -25.32 -15.80
C GLU A 43 25.17 -23.78 -15.70
N THR A 44 24.30 -23.07 -16.40
CA THR A 44 24.23 -21.61 -16.30
C THR A 44 23.82 -21.15 -14.90
N ALA A 45 22.88 -21.85 -14.29
CA ALA A 45 22.46 -21.55 -12.91
C ALA A 45 23.62 -21.70 -11.91
N GLU A 46 24.45 -22.74 -12.06
CA GLU A 46 25.64 -22.97 -11.24
C GLU A 46 26.67 -21.85 -11.40
N ILE A 47 26.91 -21.41 -12.65
CA ILE A 47 27.83 -20.29 -12.95
C ILE A 47 27.32 -19.00 -12.29
N VAL A 48 26.01 -18.72 -12.40
CA VAL A 48 25.39 -17.52 -11.80
C VAL A 48 25.46 -17.56 -10.29
N ALA A 49 25.14 -18.71 -9.68
CA ALA A 49 25.15 -18.89 -8.24
C ALA A 49 26.56 -18.66 -7.66
N ASN A 50 27.60 -19.24 -8.27
CA ASN A 50 28.96 -19.04 -7.82
C ASN A 50 29.42 -17.57 -7.98
N ALA A 51 29.11 -16.92 -9.10
CA ALA A 51 29.45 -15.51 -9.31
C ALA A 51 28.73 -14.60 -8.32
N MET A 52 27.47 -14.89 -8.02
CA MET A 52 26.65 -14.15 -7.04
C MET A 52 27.18 -14.33 -5.62
N LYS A 53 27.52 -15.57 -5.23
CA LYS A 53 28.15 -15.87 -3.93
C LYS A 53 29.49 -15.15 -3.76
N ASP A 54 30.38 -15.24 -4.74
CA ASP A 54 31.70 -14.61 -4.67
C ASP A 54 31.58 -13.08 -4.55
N TRP A 55 30.69 -12.48 -5.33
CA TRP A 55 30.36 -11.07 -5.18
C TRP A 55 29.79 -10.73 -3.81
N ALA A 56 28.88 -11.55 -3.27
CA ALA A 56 28.27 -11.32 -1.99
C ALA A 56 29.29 -11.41 -0.84
N ILE A 57 30.20 -12.38 -0.88
CA ILE A 57 31.29 -12.53 0.11
C ILE A 57 32.24 -11.34 0.06
N GLU A 58 32.63 -10.86 -1.13
CA GLU A 58 33.45 -9.64 -1.29
C GLU A 58 32.76 -8.39 -0.68
N LYS A 59 31.43 -8.36 -0.69
CA LYS A 59 30.63 -7.31 -0.05
C LYS A 59 30.35 -7.54 1.44
N GLY A 60 30.88 -8.63 2.03
CA GLY A 60 30.77 -8.94 3.45
C GLY A 60 29.60 -9.83 3.85
N ALA A 61 28.87 -10.38 2.87
CA ALA A 61 27.77 -11.31 3.18
C ALA A 61 28.31 -12.66 3.66
N THR A 62 27.66 -13.24 4.65
CA THR A 62 27.98 -14.56 5.22
C THR A 62 26.86 -15.56 5.05
N HIS A 63 25.67 -15.05 4.74
CA HIS A 63 24.44 -15.82 4.60
C HIS A 63 23.71 -15.41 3.31
N PHE A 64 22.79 -16.26 2.89
CA PHE A 64 21.81 -15.94 1.84
C PHE A 64 20.40 -16.25 2.33
N THR A 65 19.41 -15.68 1.67
CA THR A 65 18.00 -15.96 1.90
C THR A 65 17.21 -15.89 0.60
N HIS A 66 16.24 -16.78 0.45
CA HIS A 66 15.17 -16.59 -0.52
C HIS A 66 14.19 -15.57 0.06
N TRP A 67 14.27 -14.36 -0.46
CA TRP A 67 13.48 -13.21 -0.02
C TRP A 67 12.19 -13.12 -0.81
N PHE A 68 11.03 -13.09 -0.15
CA PHE A 68 9.75 -13.02 -0.83
C PHE A 68 8.73 -12.19 -0.05
N GLN A 69 7.62 -11.83 -0.72
CA GLN A 69 6.48 -11.09 -0.16
C GLN A 69 5.38 -12.08 0.24
N PRO A 70 5.23 -12.44 1.51
CA PRO A 70 4.18 -13.36 1.96
C PRO A 70 2.79 -12.74 1.78
N MET A 71 1.74 -13.56 1.85
CA MET A 71 0.35 -13.07 1.79
C MET A 71 0.02 -12.11 2.93
N THR A 72 0.68 -12.25 4.08
CA THR A 72 0.60 -11.37 5.24
C THR A 72 2.00 -10.90 5.65
N GLY A 73 2.08 -9.72 6.28
CA GLY A 73 3.37 -9.12 6.66
C GLY A 73 4.06 -8.38 5.51
N ILE A 74 5.29 -7.93 5.74
CA ILE A 74 6.08 -7.12 4.78
C ILE A 74 6.92 -8.06 3.93
N THR A 75 7.91 -8.73 4.53
CA THR A 75 8.83 -9.67 3.88
C THR A 75 8.99 -10.94 4.69
N ALA A 76 9.44 -12.01 4.04
CA ALA A 76 9.80 -13.27 4.69
C ALA A 76 11.23 -13.66 4.29
N GLU A 77 11.99 -14.10 5.28
CA GLU A 77 13.40 -14.46 5.17
C GLU A 77 13.71 -15.70 6.01
N LYS A 78 14.61 -16.53 5.50
CA LYS A 78 15.24 -17.63 6.26
C LYS A 78 16.72 -17.64 5.90
N HIS A 79 17.57 -17.22 6.83
CA HIS A 79 18.99 -17.05 6.59
C HIS A 79 19.71 -18.40 6.65
N ASP A 80 20.24 -18.84 5.53
CA ASP A 80 21.10 -20.01 5.42
C ASP A 80 22.55 -19.54 5.21
N SER A 81 23.49 -20.13 5.95
CA SER A 81 24.92 -19.82 5.83
C SER A 81 25.50 -20.43 4.56
N PHE A 82 26.48 -19.75 3.92
CA PHE A 82 27.26 -20.35 2.85
C PHE A 82 28.19 -21.48 3.28
N ILE A 83 28.23 -21.84 4.57
CA ILE A 83 29.19 -22.81 5.13
C ILE A 83 28.77 -24.22 4.76
N SER A 84 29.71 -24.95 4.13
CA SER A 84 29.63 -26.40 3.89
C SER A 84 30.80 -27.12 4.56
N PRO A 85 30.63 -28.32 5.10
CA PRO A 85 31.72 -29.09 5.67
C PRO A 85 32.67 -29.61 4.58
N SER A 86 33.97 -29.62 4.88
CA SER A 86 35.00 -30.26 4.05
C SER A 86 35.58 -31.48 4.76
N ASP A 87 36.01 -32.49 3.98
CA ASP A 87 36.57 -33.74 4.48
C ASP A 87 37.75 -33.60 5.44
N ASN A 88 38.41 -32.42 5.43
CA ASN A 88 39.62 -32.15 6.23
C ASN A 88 39.34 -31.37 7.53
N GLY A 89 38.09 -31.32 8.02
CA GLY A 89 37.70 -30.52 9.19
C GLY A 89 37.78 -29.00 8.95
N ARG A 90 37.89 -28.58 7.69
CA ARG A 90 37.77 -27.20 7.24
C ARG A 90 36.34 -26.93 6.71
N ILE A 91 36.01 -25.68 6.50
CA ILE A 91 34.78 -25.27 5.87
C ILE A 91 35.04 -24.77 4.46
N LEU A 92 34.07 -24.96 3.60
CA LEU A 92 33.96 -24.32 2.29
C LEU A 92 32.83 -23.33 2.29
N MET A 93 32.92 -22.32 1.43
CA MET A 93 31.81 -21.39 1.20
C MET A 93 31.17 -21.79 -0.15
N GLU A 94 29.97 -22.37 -0.08
CA GLU A 94 29.27 -22.93 -1.24
C GLU A 94 27.89 -22.28 -1.40
N PHE A 95 27.46 -22.17 -2.62
CA PHE A 95 26.11 -21.80 -3.02
C PHE A 95 25.88 -22.36 -4.41
N SER A 96 25.02 -23.33 -4.54
CA SER A 96 24.80 -24.07 -5.79
C SER A 96 23.73 -23.43 -6.67
N GLY A 97 23.77 -23.74 -7.95
CA GLY A 97 22.71 -23.36 -8.88
C GLY A 97 21.33 -23.92 -8.50
N LYS A 98 21.29 -25.11 -7.84
CA LYS A 98 20.05 -25.65 -7.30
C LYS A 98 19.50 -24.77 -6.17
N GLU A 99 20.34 -24.34 -5.25
CA GLU A 99 19.96 -23.45 -4.14
C GLU A 99 19.54 -22.06 -4.64
N LEU A 100 20.16 -21.57 -5.74
CA LEU A 100 19.73 -20.33 -6.38
C LEU A 100 18.32 -20.46 -6.95
N ILE A 101 18.06 -21.50 -7.76
CA ILE A 101 16.81 -21.63 -8.50
C ILE A 101 15.65 -21.96 -7.59
N GLN A 102 15.83 -22.83 -6.60
CA GLN A 102 14.76 -23.41 -5.81
C GLN A 102 15.16 -23.59 -4.35
N GLY A 103 14.28 -23.15 -3.44
CA GLY A 103 14.32 -23.50 -2.03
C GLY A 103 13.09 -24.34 -1.63
N GLU A 104 13.21 -25.07 -0.52
CA GLU A 104 12.16 -25.90 0.02
C GLU A 104 11.86 -25.50 1.50
N PRO A 105 11.33 -24.28 1.75
CA PRO A 105 11.02 -23.84 3.10
C PRO A 105 9.83 -24.62 3.68
N ASP A 106 9.76 -24.68 5.01
CA ASP A 106 8.57 -25.17 5.71
C ASP A 106 7.44 -24.14 5.55
N ALA A 107 6.38 -24.55 4.87
CA ALA A 107 5.20 -23.73 4.62
C ALA A 107 4.12 -23.90 5.71
N SER A 108 4.33 -24.76 6.72
CA SER A 108 3.30 -25.10 7.72
C SER A 108 2.83 -23.93 8.56
N SER A 109 3.72 -22.94 8.80
CA SER A 109 3.42 -21.75 9.60
C SER A 109 2.88 -20.57 8.81
N PHE A 110 2.90 -20.63 7.46
CA PHE A 110 2.38 -19.53 6.64
C PHE A 110 0.86 -19.59 6.52
N PRO A 111 0.16 -18.44 6.61
CA PRO A 111 -1.27 -18.37 6.33
C PRO A 111 -1.57 -18.82 4.89
N THR A 112 -2.42 -19.81 4.72
CA THR A 112 -2.70 -20.37 3.39
C THR A 112 -4.17 -20.21 2.96
N GLY A 113 -5.06 -19.80 3.87
CA GLY A 113 -6.49 -19.72 3.58
C GLY A 113 -7.13 -21.04 3.15
N GLY A 114 -6.46 -22.17 3.41
CA GLY A 114 -6.90 -23.49 3.02
C GLY A 114 -6.32 -24.02 1.70
N LEU A 115 -5.34 -23.30 1.10
CA LEU A 115 -4.62 -23.77 -0.09
C LEU A 115 -3.75 -25.02 0.16
N ARG A 116 -3.35 -25.20 1.41
CA ARG A 116 -2.50 -26.31 1.84
C ARG A 116 -3.30 -27.24 2.76
N ALA A 117 -3.19 -28.55 2.56
CA ALA A 117 -3.71 -29.52 3.51
C ALA A 117 -2.92 -29.46 4.83
N THR A 118 -3.56 -29.79 5.96
CA THR A 118 -2.95 -29.64 7.29
C THR A 118 -1.66 -30.46 7.46
N PHE A 119 -1.54 -31.59 6.76
CA PHE A 119 -0.38 -32.49 6.80
C PHE A 119 0.75 -32.10 5.84
N GLU A 120 0.50 -31.15 4.92
CA GLU A 120 1.51 -30.66 3.97
C GLU A 120 2.35 -29.59 4.64
N ALA A 121 3.64 -29.81 4.80
CA ALA A 121 4.58 -28.84 5.37
C ALA A 121 5.46 -28.17 4.30
N ARG A 122 5.67 -28.84 3.15
CA ARG A 122 6.60 -28.37 2.13
C ARG A 122 5.99 -27.26 1.27
N GLY A 123 6.77 -26.18 1.06
CA GLY A 123 6.55 -25.18 0.04
C GLY A 123 7.78 -25.05 -0.86
N TYR A 124 7.66 -24.29 -1.92
CA TYR A 124 8.76 -24.04 -2.85
C TYR A 124 8.94 -22.55 -3.06
N THR A 125 10.19 -22.07 -2.97
CA THR A 125 10.59 -20.77 -3.49
C THR A 125 11.23 -20.97 -4.85
N ALA A 126 11.00 -20.02 -5.77
CA ALA A 126 11.58 -20.03 -7.11
C ALA A 126 12.21 -18.66 -7.38
N TRP A 127 13.47 -18.66 -7.79
CA TRP A 127 14.18 -17.42 -8.14
C TRP A 127 13.44 -16.63 -9.22
N ASP A 128 13.29 -15.33 -9.00
CA ASP A 128 12.81 -14.38 -9.99
C ASP A 128 13.99 -13.61 -10.60
N PRO A 129 14.46 -13.98 -11.80
CA PRO A 129 15.57 -13.30 -12.44
C PRO A 129 15.23 -11.89 -12.94
N THR A 130 13.95 -11.49 -12.94
CA THR A 130 13.51 -10.15 -13.35
C THR A 130 13.67 -9.10 -12.24
N SER A 131 14.01 -9.53 -11.00
CA SER A 131 14.33 -8.68 -9.88
C SER A 131 15.75 -9.03 -9.38
N TYR A 132 16.59 -8.02 -9.22
CA TYR A 132 17.99 -8.23 -8.86
C TYR A 132 18.15 -8.68 -7.41
N ALA A 133 19.06 -9.64 -7.17
CA ALA A 133 19.52 -9.97 -5.83
C ALA A 133 20.31 -8.80 -5.23
N PHE A 134 20.21 -8.64 -3.91
CA PHE A 134 20.81 -7.52 -3.20
C PHE A 134 21.36 -7.96 -1.84
N ILE A 135 22.24 -7.15 -1.26
CA ILE A 135 22.79 -7.42 0.07
C ILE A 135 22.23 -6.43 1.06
N LYS A 136 21.57 -6.96 2.08
CA LYS A 136 21.02 -6.24 3.23
C LYS A 136 21.51 -6.94 4.50
N ASP A 137 22.02 -6.19 5.48
CA ASP A 137 22.47 -6.72 6.77
C ASP A 137 23.47 -7.89 6.68
N ASN A 138 24.41 -7.83 5.73
CA ASN A 138 25.38 -8.90 5.44
C ASN A 138 24.74 -10.23 4.99
N VAL A 139 23.52 -10.18 4.45
CA VAL A 139 22.80 -11.31 3.88
C VAL A 139 22.53 -11.04 2.41
N LEU A 140 22.84 -12.02 1.57
CA LEU A 140 22.43 -12.02 0.17
C LEU A 140 20.93 -12.35 0.07
N CYS A 141 20.11 -11.36 -0.26
CA CYS A 141 18.68 -11.50 -0.47
C CYS A 141 18.39 -11.81 -1.94
N ILE A 142 17.77 -12.93 -2.22
CA ILE A 142 17.44 -13.39 -3.57
C ILE A 142 15.92 -13.28 -3.73
N PRO A 143 15.41 -12.36 -4.59
CA PRO A 143 13.98 -12.23 -4.81
C PRO A 143 13.40 -13.50 -5.41
N THR A 144 12.35 -14.03 -4.78
CA THR A 144 11.71 -15.29 -5.17
C THR A 144 10.19 -15.21 -5.16
N ALA A 145 9.57 -16.06 -5.96
CA ALA A 145 8.19 -16.47 -5.81
C ALA A 145 8.08 -17.57 -4.73
N PHE A 146 6.90 -17.70 -4.11
CA PHE A 146 6.64 -18.75 -3.11
C PHE A 146 5.31 -19.42 -3.40
N CYS A 147 5.32 -20.75 -3.51
CA CYS A 147 4.13 -21.56 -3.77
C CYS A 147 4.01 -22.75 -2.84
N SER A 148 2.79 -23.30 -2.75
CA SER A 148 2.48 -24.53 -2.04
C SER A 148 3.08 -25.75 -2.74
N TYR A 149 2.97 -26.91 -2.09
CA TYR A 149 3.32 -28.21 -2.70
C TYR A 149 2.51 -28.48 -3.99
N GLY A 150 1.27 -28.02 -4.05
CA GLY A 150 0.40 -28.10 -5.24
C GLY A 150 0.70 -27.07 -6.34
N GLY A 151 1.53 -26.07 -6.05
CA GLY A 151 1.90 -24.99 -6.99
C GLY A 151 1.05 -23.73 -6.90
N GLU A 152 0.11 -23.64 -5.95
CA GLU A 152 -0.68 -22.44 -5.72
C GLU A 152 0.19 -21.32 -5.11
N ALA A 153 -0.04 -20.10 -5.54
CA ALA A 153 0.71 -18.93 -5.06
C ALA A 153 0.39 -18.62 -3.59
N LEU A 154 1.41 -18.71 -2.72
CA LEU A 154 1.38 -18.34 -1.31
C LEU A 154 2.00 -16.98 -1.03
N ASP A 155 2.28 -16.23 -2.07
CA ASP A 155 2.91 -14.92 -2.05
C ASP A 155 2.08 -13.85 -2.78
N LYS A 156 2.62 -12.65 -2.82
CA LYS A 156 2.05 -11.51 -3.58
C LYS A 156 2.75 -11.31 -4.93
N LYS A 157 3.96 -11.82 -5.11
CA LYS A 157 4.77 -11.63 -6.31
C LYS A 157 4.32 -12.50 -7.48
N THR A 158 4.01 -13.76 -7.24
CA THR A 158 3.57 -14.68 -8.31
C THR A 158 2.34 -14.15 -9.06
N PRO A 159 1.25 -13.73 -8.40
CA PRO A 159 0.12 -13.13 -9.09
C PRO A 159 0.48 -11.82 -9.80
N LEU A 160 1.40 -11.02 -9.24
CA LEU A 160 1.85 -9.78 -9.87
C LEU A 160 2.54 -10.07 -11.22
N LEU A 161 3.49 -10.99 -11.25
CA LEU A 161 4.17 -11.39 -12.49
C LEU A 161 3.19 -11.95 -13.52
N ARG A 162 2.25 -12.83 -13.10
CA ARG A 162 1.19 -13.35 -13.97
C ARG A 162 0.32 -12.24 -14.57
N SER A 163 -0.02 -11.21 -13.78
CA SER A 163 -0.81 -10.06 -14.25
C SER A 163 -0.05 -9.18 -15.25
N MET A 164 1.25 -8.99 -15.03
CA MET A 164 2.12 -8.27 -15.97
C MET A 164 2.24 -9.00 -17.30
N GLU A 165 2.39 -10.33 -17.30
CA GLU A 165 2.39 -11.15 -18.51
C GLU A 165 1.04 -11.10 -19.26
N ALA A 166 -0.07 -11.13 -18.52
CA ALA A 166 -1.40 -11.01 -19.11
C ALA A 166 -1.57 -9.67 -19.84
N LEU A 167 -1.16 -8.57 -19.20
CA LEU A 167 -1.23 -7.24 -19.81
C LEU A 167 -0.27 -7.12 -21.01
N ASN A 168 0.98 -7.60 -20.87
CA ASN A 168 1.93 -7.62 -21.98
C ASN A 168 1.35 -8.30 -23.22
N ARG A 169 0.76 -9.48 -23.06
CA ARG A 169 0.17 -10.24 -24.17
C ARG A 169 -0.92 -9.47 -24.89
N GLN A 170 -1.83 -8.83 -24.16
CA GLN A 170 -2.94 -8.11 -24.76
C GLN A 170 -2.53 -6.74 -25.31
N GLY A 171 -1.62 -6.06 -24.62
CA GLY A 171 -1.04 -4.81 -25.08
C GLY A 171 -0.32 -4.95 -26.43
N LEU A 172 0.47 -6.02 -26.61
CA LEU A 172 1.13 -6.32 -27.88
C LEU A 172 0.15 -6.60 -29.02
N ARG A 173 -0.98 -7.28 -28.75
CA ARG A 173 -2.02 -7.49 -29.77
C ARG A 173 -2.55 -6.16 -30.29
N VAL A 174 -2.89 -5.26 -29.37
CA VAL A 174 -3.41 -3.93 -29.74
C VAL A 174 -2.36 -3.11 -30.47
N LEU A 175 -1.12 -3.06 -29.97
CA LEU A 175 -0.07 -2.25 -30.59
C LEU A 175 0.28 -2.68 -32.02
N ARG A 176 0.21 -3.98 -32.32
CA ARG A 176 0.42 -4.49 -33.68
C ARG A 176 -0.63 -3.98 -34.66
N LEU A 177 -1.87 -3.77 -34.20
CA LEU A 177 -2.95 -3.20 -35.02
C LEU A 177 -2.70 -1.73 -35.39
N PHE A 178 -1.94 -1.01 -34.55
CA PHE A 178 -1.48 0.36 -34.84
C PHE A 178 -0.14 0.39 -35.60
N GLY A 179 0.37 -0.76 -36.01
CA GLY A 179 1.61 -0.84 -36.78
C GLY A 179 2.92 -0.80 -35.99
N ASN A 180 2.87 -0.86 -34.66
CA ASN A 180 4.04 -0.91 -33.78
C ASN A 180 4.66 -2.34 -33.77
N ASN A 181 5.27 -2.73 -34.88
CA ASN A 181 5.81 -4.09 -35.08
C ASN A 181 7.20 -4.30 -34.47
N ASP A 182 7.89 -3.23 -34.11
CA ASP A 182 9.20 -3.20 -33.45
C ASP A 182 9.11 -3.42 -31.94
N VAL A 183 7.92 -3.21 -31.36
CA VAL A 183 7.66 -3.45 -29.92
C VAL A 183 7.60 -4.94 -29.64
N THR A 184 8.44 -5.41 -28.70
CA THR A 184 8.48 -6.82 -28.28
C THR A 184 7.91 -7.05 -26.88
N ALA A 185 7.78 -6.00 -26.07
CA ALA A 185 7.22 -6.08 -24.73
C ALA A 185 6.49 -4.80 -24.32
N VAL A 186 5.34 -4.99 -23.62
CA VAL A 186 4.64 -3.96 -22.87
C VAL A 186 4.81 -4.25 -21.39
N LYS A 187 5.27 -3.25 -20.64
CA LYS A 187 5.52 -3.35 -19.20
C LYS A 187 4.66 -2.34 -18.45
N THR A 188 4.21 -2.69 -17.28
CA THR A 188 3.64 -1.72 -16.35
C THR A 188 4.72 -1.09 -15.49
N THR A 189 4.58 0.19 -15.20
CA THR A 189 5.49 0.96 -14.36
C THR A 189 4.73 1.56 -13.19
N VAL A 190 5.38 1.65 -12.04
CA VAL A 190 4.81 2.19 -10.82
C VAL A 190 5.83 3.01 -10.05
N GLY A 191 5.38 4.17 -9.52
CA GLY A 191 6.06 4.96 -8.51
C GLY A 191 5.15 5.12 -7.30
N PRO A 192 5.33 4.34 -6.23
CA PRO A 192 4.51 4.45 -5.03
C PRO A 192 5.06 5.53 -4.10
N GLU A 193 4.23 6.50 -3.73
CA GLU A 193 4.53 7.53 -2.73
C GLU A 193 4.21 6.96 -1.34
N GLN A 194 5.20 6.85 -0.46
CA GLN A 194 5.05 6.22 0.86
C GLN A 194 4.90 7.27 1.95
N GLU A 195 3.69 7.41 2.50
CA GLU A 195 3.44 8.20 3.70
C GLU A 195 3.71 7.39 4.98
N TYR A 196 4.17 8.07 6.03
CA TYR A 196 4.49 7.45 7.31
C TYR A 196 4.52 8.47 8.46
N PHE A 197 4.42 8.00 9.72
CA PHE A 197 4.60 8.83 10.90
C PHE A 197 5.90 8.48 11.61
N LEU A 198 6.56 9.50 12.17
CA LEU A 198 7.70 9.34 13.08
C LEU A 198 7.35 9.87 14.46
N ILE A 199 7.41 9.04 15.48
CA ILE A 199 7.22 9.41 16.87
C ILE A 199 8.43 9.06 17.73
N ASP A 200 8.60 9.75 18.85
CA ASP A 200 9.68 9.47 19.76
C ASP A 200 9.55 8.06 20.38
N LYS A 201 10.66 7.32 20.42
CA LYS A 201 10.70 5.96 20.96
C LYS A 201 10.27 5.89 22.42
N SER A 202 10.68 6.88 23.23
CA SER A 202 10.33 6.91 24.67
C SER A 202 8.84 7.11 24.92
N VAL A 203 8.14 7.74 23.98
CA VAL A 203 6.68 7.92 23.99
C VAL A 203 5.99 6.63 23.51
N TYR A 204 6.50 6.03 22.43
CA TYR A 204 6.01 4.76 21.89
C TYR A 204 6.02 3.64 22.94
N GLU A 205 7.12 3.50 23.69
CA GLU A 205 7.30 2.45 24.71
C GLU A 205 6.29 2.56 25.87
N LYS A 206 5.60 3.69 26.00
CA LYS A 206 4.57 3.92 27.01
C LYS A 206 3.13 3.72 26.48
N ARG A 207 2.95 3.39 25.21
CA ARG A 207 1.64 3.26 24.56
C ARG A 207 1.44 1.84 24.04
N LYS A 208 0.87 0.96 24.87
CA LYS A 208 0.60 -0.45 24.53
C LYS A 208 -0.24 -0.59 23.27
N ASP A 209 -1.23 0.27 23.07
CA ASP A 209 -2.06 0.28 21.87
C ASP A 209 -1.23 0.51 20.59
N VAL A 210 -0.36 1.52 20.59
CA VAL A 210 0.52 1.77 19.42
C VAL A 210 1.51 0.62 19.21
N MET A 211 2.00 0.00 20.29
CA MET A 211 2.93 -1.13 20.22
C MET A 211 2.29 -2.39 19.61
N TYR A 212 1.05 -2.70 19.98
CA TYR A 212 0.39 -3.94 19.56
C TYR A 212 -0.42 -3.78 18.28
N THR A 213 -1.00 -2.60 18.03
CA THR A 213 -1.94 -2.39 16.93
C THR A 213 -1.45 -1.40 15.87
N GLY A 214 -0.36 -0.66 16.13
CA GLY A 214 0.15 0.39 15.25
C GLY A 214 -0.64 1.70 15.32
N ARG A 215 -1.71 1.77 16.12
CA ARG A 215 -2.55 2.96 16.27
C ARG A 215 -2.95 3.23 17.71
N THR A 216 -3.32 4.47 18.00
CA THR A 216 -3.95 4.84 19.28
C THR A 216 -5.40 4.38 19.30
N LEU A 217 -5.80 3.62 20.32
CA LEU A 217 -7.17 3.16 20.51
C LEU A 217 -8.01 4.17 21.29
N PHE A 218 -7.36 5.11 21.98
CA PHE A 218 -7.94 6.28 22.63
C PHE A 218 -6.94 7.42 22.72
N GLY A 219 -7.44 8.61 23.02
CA GLY A 219 -6.69 9.85 23.16
C GLY A 219 -7.57 11.05 22.81
N ALA A 220 -7.69 11.96 23.78
CA ALA A 220 -8.38 13.22 23.57
C ALA A 220 -7.64 14.11 22.58
N GLN A 221 -8.38 14.90 21.79
CA GLN A 221 -7.78 15.84 20.86
C GLN A 221 -6.94 16.88 21.58
N PRO A 222 -5.72 17.16 21.12
CA PRO A 222 -4.88 18.20 21.71
C PRO A 222 -5.42 19.59 21.32
N PRO A 223 -5.00 20.66 22.07
CA PRO A 223 -5.40 22.02 21.73
C PRO A 223 -4.93 22.49 20.34
N LYS A 224 -3.90 21.87 19.78
CA LYS A 224 -3.38 22.08 18.45
C LYS A 224 -3.16 20.73 17.77
N GLY A 225 -3.72 20.60 16.58
CA GLY A 225 -3.51 19.48 15.66
C GLY A 225 -2.82 19.95 14.37
N GLN A 226 -3.52 19.83 13.25
CA GLN A 226 -3.05 20.20 11.90
C GLN A 226 -3.70 21.47 11.34
N GLU A 227 -4.45 22.23 12.13
CA GLU A 227 -5.36 23.29 11.68
C GLU A 227 -4.64 24.46 10.97
N LEU A 228 -3.35 24.62 11.19
CA LEU A 228 -2.56 25.73 10.61
C LEU A 228 -1.76 25.30 9.39
N ASP A 229 -1.75 24.01 9.02
CA ASP A 229 -0.92 23.42 7.95
C ASP A 229 0.58 23.74 8.08
N ASP A 230 1.01 24.13 9.27
CA ASP A 230 2.36 24.64 9.56
C ASP A 230 3.42 23.52 9.60
N HIS A 231 3.02 22.24 9.63
CA HIS A 231 3.93 21.13 9.48
C HIS A 231 4.29 20.92 8.00
N TYR A 232 3.31 20.93 7.10
CA TYR A 232 3.53 20.75 5.67
C TYR A 232 4.46 21.82 5.08
N TYR A 233 4.23 23.07 5.45
CA TYR A 233 5.05 24.22 5.01
C TYR A 233 6.24 24.53 5.93
N GLY A 234 6.45 23.67 6.96
CA GLY A 234 7.56 23.80 7.91
C GLY A 234 8.87 23.22 7.40
N THR A 235 9.96 23.61 8.05
CA THR A 235 11.27 22.97 7.81
C THR A 235 11.29 21.55 8.40
N ILE A 236 12.02 20.65 7.76
CA ILE A 236 12.26 19.32 8.29
C ILE A 236 13.11 19.43 9.55
N LYS A 237 12.67 18.81 10.64
CA LYS A 237 13.37 18.86 11.93
C LYS A 237 14.73 18.14 11.85
N PRO A 238 15.78 18.60 12.56
CA PRO A 238 17.13 18.06 12.40
C PRO A 238 17.24 16.55 12.58
N ARG A 239 16.53 15.97 13.58
CA ARG A 239 16.56 14.52 13.83
C ARG A 239 15.88 13.73 12.71
N VAL A 240 14.81 14.28 12.16
CA VAL A 240 14.11 13.71 11.00
C VAL A 240 14.97 13.83 9.74
N ALA A 241 15.62 14.97 9.52
CA ALA A 241 16.51 15.16 8.37
C ALA A 241 17.70 14.16 8.39
N ALA A 242 18.30 13.91 9.56
CA ALA A 242 19.36 12.93 9.68
C ALA A 242 18.88 11.49 9.40
N PHE A 243 17.66 11.14 9.82
CA PHE A 243 17.02 9.88 9.47
C PHE A 243 16.77 9.76 7.95
N MET A 244 16.22 10.80 7.34
CA MET A 244 15.94 10.83 5.90
C MET A 244 17.22 10.71 5.07
N GLU A 245 18.29 11.41 5.46
CA GLU A 245 19.59 11.32 4.79
C GLU A 245 20.16 9.89 4.82
N GLU A 246 20.11 9.20 5.95
CA GLU A 246 20.58 7.81 6.04
C GLU A 246 19.65 6.85 5.31
N LEU A 247 18.33 7.08 5.35
CA LEU A 247 17.35 6.28 4.62
C LEU A 247 17.61 6.35 3.11
N ASP A 248 17.81 7.55 2.57
CA ASP A 248 18.17 7.74 1.17
C ASP A 248 19.45 6.99 0.78
N GLU A 249 20.51 7.10 1.60
CA GLU A 249 21.76 6.40 1.35
C GLU A 249 21.59 4.87 1.32
N GLU A 250 20.88 4.30 2.27
CA GLU A 250 20.64 2.85 2.32
C GLU A 250 19.74 2.39 1.16
N LEU A 251 18.73 3.16 0.80
CA LEU A 251 17.86 2.90 -0.34
C LEU A 251 18.64 2.97 -1.66
N TRP A 252 19.48 3.98 -1.83
CA TRP A 252 20.32 4.11 -3.05
C TRP A 252 21.32 2.95 -3.19
N LYS A 253 21.93 2.47 -2.11
CA LYS A 253 22.78 1.26 -2.14
C LYS A 253 22.03 0.05 -2.70
N LEU A 254 20.74 -0.06 -2.38
CA LEU A 254 19.86 -1.14 -2.83
C LEU A 254 19.18 -0.86 -4.18
N GLY A 255 19.57 0.22 -4.88
CA GLY A 255 19.08 0.55 -6.20
C GLY A 255 17.68 1.16 -6.22
N VAL A 256 17.13 1.53 -5.06
CA VAL A 256 15.85 2.26 -4.96
C VAL A 256 16.07 3.72 -5.37
N LEU A 257 15.29 4.19 -6.31
CA LEU A 257 15.36 5.57 -6.81
C LEU A 257 14.59 6.55 -5.89
N ALA A 258 14.87 6.53 -4.58
CA ALA A 258 14.35 7.50 -3.64
C ALA A 258 14.77 8.92 -4.08
N LYS A 259 13.81 9.83 -4.19
CA LYS A 259 14.05 11.16 -4.77
C LYS A 259 13.53 12.31 -3.96
N THR A 260 12.35 12.20 -3.39
CA THR A 260 11.69 13.31 -2.71
C THR A 260 11.25 12.88 -1.33
N GLU A 261 11.61 13.66 -0.34
CA GLU A 261 11.14 13.53 1.03
C GLU A 261 10.67 14.88 1.54
N HIS A 262 9.53 14.91 2.21
CA HIS A 262 8.96 16.13 2.78
C HIS A 262 8.04 15.84 3.96
N ASN A 263 7.66 16.89 4.67
CA ASN A 263 6.63 16.83 5.70
C ASN A 263 5.24 16.76 5.07
N GLU A 264 4.35 15.97 5.68
CA GLU A 264 2.93 15.93 5.37
C GLU A 264 2.11 16.85 6.29
N VAL A 265 0.78 16.95 6.05
CA VAL A 265 -0.08 17.91 6.75
C VAL A 265 -0.22 17.57 8.24
N ALA A 266 -0.39 16.29 8.59
CA ALA A 266 -0.49 15.92 9.99
C ALA A 266 0.85 16.09 10.73
N PRO A 267 0.85 16.58 11.97
CA PRO A 267 2.06 16.62 12.79
C PRO A 267 2.72 15.24 12.87
N ALA A 268 4.04 15.19 12.77
CA ALA A 268 4.86 13.98 12.75
C ALA A 268 4.68 13.07 11.52
N GLN A 269 3.96 13.50 10.49
CA GLN A 269 3.77 12.77 9.24
C GLN A 269 4.75 13.25 8.17
N HIS A 270 5.25 12.30 7.36
CA HIS A 270 6.22 12.52 6.29
C HIS A 270 5.89 11.63 5.10
N GLU A 271 6.48 11.96 3.95
CA GLU A 271 6.35 11.18 2.72
C GLU A 271 7.70 10.98 2.04
N LEU A 272 7.88 9.80 1.44
CA LEU A 272 8.97 9.48 0.54
C LEU A 272 8.39 9.09 -0.83
N ALA A 273 8.81 9.76 -1.89
CA ALA A 273 8.41 9.49 -3.27
C ALA A 273 9.61 9.05 -4.12
N PRO A 274 9.63 7.80 -4.62
CA PRO A 274 10.65 7.31 -5.53
C PRO A 274 10.31 7.66 -6.99
N ILE A 275 11.31 7.64 -7.86
CA ILE A 275 11.09 7.58 -9.29
C ILE A 275 10.49 6.21 -9.64
N TYR A 276 9.57 6.18 -10.59
CA TYR A 276 8.92 4.94 -11.04
C TYR A 276 9.90 3.94 -11.67
N THR A 277 9.57 2.68 -11.55
CA THR A 277 10.24 1.57 -12.24
C THR A 277 9.22 0.50 -12.65
N THR A 278 9.66 -0.63 -13.21
CA THR A 278 8.74 -1.74 -13.55
C THR A 278 8.04 -2.25 -12.29
N THR A 279 6.78 -2.62 -12.42
CA THR A 279 5.90 -2.86 -11.27
C THR A 279 6.40 -3.92 -10.29
N ASN A 280 7.02 -5.01 -10.78
CA ASN A 280 7.60 -6.04 -9.90
C ASN A 280 8.79 -5.51 -9.09
N ILE A 281 9.67 -4.72 -9.71
CA ILE A 281 10.80 -4.09 -9.01
C ILE A 281 10.29 -3.02 -8.06
N ALA A 282 9.33 -2.19 -8.47
CA ALA A 282 8.71 -1.18 -7.59
C ALA A 282 8.07 -1.82 -6.35
N ALA A 283 7.42 -2.98 -6.51
CA ALA A 283 6.84 -3.72 -5.40
C ALA A 283 7.91 -4.23 -4.42
N ASP A 284 9.00 -4.80 -4.90
CA ASP A 284 10.12 -5.23 -4.07
C ASP A 284 10.77 -4.03 -3.37
N HIS A 285 11.04 -2.95 -4.10
CA HIS A 285 11.62 -1.72 -3.56
C HIS A 285 10.73 -1.09 -2.46
N ASN A 286 9.42 -1.08 -2.64
CA ASN A 286 8.51 -0.56 -1.62
C ASN A 286 8.53 -1.42 -0.34
N GLN A 287 8.62 -2.74 -0.45
CA GLN A 287 8.76 -3.62 0.71
C GLN A 287 10.07 -3.35 1.47
N ILE A 288 11.18 -3.21 0.75
CA ILE A 288 12.49 -2.85 1.31
C ILE A 288 12.42 -1.48 1.98
N THR A 289 11.80 -0.50 1.33
CA THR A 289 11.62 0.86 1.87
C THR A 289 10.88 0.84 3.21
N MET A 290 9.75 0.13 3.30
CA MET A 290 9.00 0.01 4.55
C MET A 290 9.81 -0.63 5.67
N GLU A 291 10.57 -1.66 5.36
CA GLU A 291 11.43 -2.35 6.33
C GLU A 291 12.55 -1.44 6.83
N LEU A 292 13.25 -0.76 5.92
CA LEU A 292 14.34 0.17 6.27
C LEU A 292 13.84 1.37 7.07
N MET A 293 12.68 1.95 6.72
CA MET A 293 12.07 3.02 7.50
C MET A 293 11.86 2.63 8.96
N GLN A 294 11.28 1.44 9.20
CA GLN A 294 11.06 0.96 10.57
C GLN A 294 12.35 0.65 11.31
N LYS A 295 13.34 0.11 10.61
CA LYS A 295 14.63 -0.24 11.19
C LYS A 295 15.46 0.98 11.54
N LEU A 296 15.63 1.90 10.59
CA LEU A 296 16.47 3.08 10.75
C LEU A 296 15.88 4.09 11.73
N ALA A 297 14.55 4.24 11.79
CA ALA A 297 13.91 5.14 12.76
C ALA A 297 14.38 4.84 14.21
N ARG A 298 14.54 3.55 14.55
CA ARG A 298 15.01 3.13 15.88
C ARG A 298 16.43 3.58 16.21
N LYS A 299 17.29 3.75 15.21
CA LYS A 299 18.66 4.25 15.35
C LYS A 299 18.69 5.72 15.77
N TYR A 300 17.65 6.46 15.40
CA TYR A 300 17.46 7.87 15.72
C TYR A 300 16.52 8.08 16.93
N ASP A 301 16.34 7.08 17.77
CA ASP A 301 15.40 7.10 18.91
C ASP A 301 13.97 7.48 18.51
N MET A 302 13.57 7.07 17.31
CA MET A 302 12.22 7.23 16.77
C MET A 302 11.62 5.88 16.42
N VAL A 303 10.30 5.87 16.20
CA VAL A 303 9.56 4.73 15.65
C VAL A 303 8.77 5.18 14.46
N CYS A 304 8.93 4.47 13.33
CA CYS A 304 8.16 4.67 12.12
C CYS A 304 6.85 3.87 12.20
N LEU A 305 5.72 4.57 12.12
CA LEU A 305 4.40 3.98 12.06
C LEU A 305 3.90 3.98 10.61
N LEU A 306 3.61 2.79 10.10
CA LEU A 306 3.06 2.58 8.75
C LEU A 306 1.55 2.29 8.78
N HIS A 307 0.89 2.38 9.94
CA HIS A 307 -0.54 2.20 10.05
C HIS A 307 -1.30 3.31 9.29
N GLU A 308 -2.41 2.97 8.64
CA GLU A 308 -3.19 3.88 7.81
C GLU A 308 -3.83 5.03 8.59
N LYS A 309 -4.17 4.81 9.86
CA LYS A 309 -4.78 5.82 10.75
C LYS A 309 -4.24 5.68 12.18
N PRO A 310 -2.97 6.08 12.42
CA PRO A 310 -2.37 5.93 13.75
C PRO A 310 -3.04 6.83 14.80
N PHE A 311 -3.56 7.99 14.37
CA PHE A 311 -4.16 8.99 15.24
C PHE A 311 -5.50 9.45 14.69
N ALA A 312 -6.54 9.46 15.52
CA ALA A 312 -7.83 10.01 15.16
C ALA A 312 -7.77 11.55 15.11
N GLY A 313 -8.58 12.15 14.24
CA GLY A 313 -8.70 13.61 14.14
C GLY A 313 -7.62 14.33 13.32
N VAL A 314 -6.59 13.62 12.86
CA VAL A 314 -5.58 14.13 11.91
C VAL A 314 -5.54 13.24 10.66
N ASN A 315 -4.85 13.65 9.61
CA ASN A 315 -4.72 12.86 8.39
C ASN A 315 -4.16 11.46 8.66
N GLY A 316 -4.56 10.52 7.83
CA GLY A 316 -3.99 9.17 7.80
C GLY A 316 -2.91 9.04 6.74
N SER A 317 -2.23 7.90 6.72
CA SER A 317 -1.16 7.59 5.76
C SER A 317 -1.60 6.56 4.72
N GLY A 318 -1.29 6.85 3.46
CA GLY A 318 -1.52 5.96 2.33
C GLY A 318 -0.29 5.76 1.47
N LYS A 319 -0.55 5.24 0.27
CA LYS A 319 0.41 5.19 -0.85
C LYS A 319 -0.30 5.63 -2.10
N HIS A 320 0.19 6.66 -2.76
CA HIS A 320 -0.30 7.00 -4.08
C HIS A 320 0.43 6.11 -5.10
N ASN A 321 -0.32 5.24 -5.76
CA ASN A 321 0.22 4.27 -6.71
C ASN A 321 0.17 4.87 -8.12
N ASN A 322 1.23 5.54 -8.53
CA ASN A 322 1.37 6.15 -9.85
C ASN A 322 1.68 5.07 -10.89
N TRP A 323 0.66 4.66 -11.65
CA TRP A 323 0.70 3.54 -12.58
C TRP A 323 0.64 4.00 -14.03
N SER A 324 1.46 3.39 -14.89
CA SER A 324 1.43 3.59 -16.34
C SER A 324 1.82 2.32 -17.10
N MET A 325 1.73 2.37 -18.44
CA MET A 325 2.16 1.31 -19.36
C MET A 325 3.22 1.85 -20.29
N THR A 326 4.32 1.13 -20.45
CA THR A 326 5.40 1.51 -21.37
C THR A 326 5.85 0.33 -22.22
N THR A 327 6.35 0.61 -23.42
CA THR A 327 6.95 -0.40 -24.29
C THR A 327 8.44 -0.58 -23.96
N ASP A 328 9.05 -1.64 -24.45
CA ASP A 328 10.49 -1.85 -24.41
C ASP A 328 11.28 -0.86 -25.28
N THR A 329 10.62 -0.15 -26.19
CA THR A 329 11.17 0.96 -26.97
C THR A 329 11.10 2.31 -26.26
N GLY A 330 10.48 2.36 -25.07
CA GLY A 330 10.37 3.58 -24.24
C GLY A 330 9.13 4.43 -24.50
N LEU A 331 8.19 3.98 -25.32
CA LEU A 331 6.92 4.67 -25.55
C LEU A 331 5.98 4.49 -24.34
N ASN A 332 5.55 5.57 -23.70
CA ASN A 332 4.49 5.55 -22.70
C ASN A 332 3.13 5.54 -23.42
N LEU A 333 2.32 4.49 -23.16
CA LEU A 333 1.03 4.31 -23.85
C LEU A 333 -0.07 5.22 -23.30
N LEU A 334 0.14 5.88 -22.18
CA LEU A 334 -0.74 6.87 -21.57
C LEU A 334 -0.23 8.30 -21.79
N GLU A 335 0.74 8.51 -22.69
CA GLU A 335 1.19 9.85 -23.08
C GLU A 335 0.24 10.44 -24.13
N PRO A 336 -0.52 11.52 -23.81
CA PRO A 336 -1.49 12.10 -24.72
C PRO A 336 -0.85 12.79 -25.93
N GLY A 337 0.38 13.30 -25.76
CA GLY A 337 1.06 14.12 -26.75
C GLY A 337 0.53 15.57 -26.77
N GLU A 338 0.89 16.31 -27.82
CA GLU A 338 0.47 17.71 -27.96
C GLU A 338 -1.00 17.86 -28.42
N THR A 339 -1.51 16.88 -29.15
CA THR A 339 -2.88 16.85 -29.68
C THR A 339 -3.60 15.57 -29.23
N PRO A 340 -4.07 15.48 -27.98
CA PRO A 340 -4.67 14.27 -27.40
C PRO A 340 -5.85 13.73 -28.22
N TYR A 341 -6.65 14.63 -28.82
CA TYR A 341 -7.83 14.30 -29.62
C TYR A 341 -7.51 13.64 -30.98
N GLU A 342 -6.28 13.78 -31.49
CA GLU A 342 -5.79 13.12 -32.71
C GLU A 342 -5.06 11.80 -32.40
N ASN A 343 -4.68 11.56 -31.14
CA ASN A 343 -3.94 10.38 -30.73
C ASN A 343 -4.90 9.21 -30.43
N ALA A 344 -5.36 8.54 -31.47
CA ALA A 344 -6.30 7.43 -31.37
C ALA A 344 -5.77 6.25 -30.53
N GLN A 345 -4.45 5.98 -30.56
CA GLN A 345 -3.82 4.96 -29.73
C GLN A 345 -3.93 5.32 -28.24
N PHE A 346 -3.58 6.55 -27.86
CA PHE A 346 -3.75 7.05 -26.49
C PHE A 346 -5.21 6.97 -26.04
N LEU A 347 -6.16 7.45 -26.88
CA LEU A 347 -7.58 7.42 -26.54
C LEU A 347 -8.09 5.99 -26.32
N LEU A 348 -7.64 5.03 -27.11
CA LEU A 348 -8.00 3.62 -26.91
C LEU A 348 -7.42 3.07 -25.59
N MET A 349 -6.15 3.39 -25.25
CA MET A 349 -5.54 2.99 -23.98
C MET A 349 -6.24 3.65 -22.78
N LEU A 350 -6.60 4.93 -22.89
CA LEU A 350 -7.40 5.64 -21.90
C LEU A 350 -8.76 4.96 -21.68
N CYS A 351 -9.47 4.65 -22.76
CA CYS A 351 -10.73 3.91 -22.73
C CYS A 351 -10.60 2.53 -22.08
N ALA A 352 -9.47 1.83 -22.30
CA ALA A 352 -9.21 0.53 -21.69
C ALA A 352 -9.10 0.63 -20.17
N VAL A 353 -8.45 1.68 -19.66
CA VAL A 353 -8.37 1.94 -18.22
C VAL A 353 -9.73 2.34 -17.65
N LEU A 354 -10.47 3.24 -18.30
CA LEU A 354 -11.81 3.64 -17.86
C LEU A 354 -12.76 2.45 -17.74
N GLN A 355 -12.80 1.60 -18.77
CA GLN A 355 -13.61 0.37 -18.74
C GLN A 355 -13.15 -0.58 -17.65
N ALA A 356 -11.84 -0.78 -17.47
CA ALA A 356 -11.28 -1.65 -16.44
C ALA A 356 -11.68 -1.21 -15.04
N VAL A 357 -11.57 0.09 -14.75
CA VAL A 357 -11.93 0.67 -13.45
C VAL A 357 -13.44 0.58 -13.21
N ASP A 358 -14.26 0.85 -14.21
CA ASP A 358 -15.72 0.76 -14.07
C ASP A 358 -16.23 -0.69 -13.93
N ASP A 359 -15.75 -1.61 -14.78
CA ASP A 359 -16.17 -3.02 -14.75
C ASP A 359 -15.73 -3.74 -13.47
N TYR A 360 -14.55 -3.36 -12.87
CA TYR A 360 -13.91 -4.05 -11.77
C TYR A 360 -13.64 -3.17 -10.54
N GLN A 361 -14.45 -2.14 -10.31
CA GLN A 361 -14.38 -1.27 -9.13
C GLN A 361 -14.44 -2.05 -7.80
N ASP A 362 -15.17 -3.16 -7.77
CA ASP A 362 -15.26 -4.08 -6.65
C ASP A 362 -13.88 -4.70 -6.32
N MET A 363 -13.20 -5.26 -7.32
CA MET A 363 -11.88 -5.85 -7.14
C MET A 363 -10.81 -4.82 -6.78
N LEU A 364 -10.87 -3.61 -7.37
CA LEU A 364 -9.98 -2.51 -7.00
C LEU A 364 -10.19 -2.12 -5.53
N ARG A 365 -11.45 -2.01 -5.05
CA ARG A 365 -11.73 -1.74 -3.63
C ARG A 365 -11.24 -2.86 -2.72
N ILE A 366 -11.43 -4.13 -3.10
CA ILE A 366 -10.92 -5.29 -2.35
C ILE A 366 -9.39 -5.26 -2.25
N SER A 367 -8.71 -4.84 -3.31
CA SER A 367 -7.24 -4.84 -3.34
C SER A 367 -6.61 -3.96 -2.25
N VAL A 368 -7.33 -2.93 -1.83
CA VAL A 368 -6.92 -1.97 -0.81
C VAL A 368 -7.66 -2.14 0.53
N ALA A 369 -8.49 -3.18 0.66
CA ALA A 369 -9.30 -3.42 1.84
C ALA A 369 -8.47 -3.99 3.00
N SER A 370 -8.59 -3.36 4.16
CA SER A 370 -8.09 -3.84 5.46
C SER A 370 -8.81 -3.10 6.58
N ALA A 371 -8.82 -3.67 7.80
CA ALA A 371 -9.38 -3.00 8.97
C ALA A 371 -8.77 -1.61 9.19
N ALA A 372 -7.45 -1.51 9.05
CA ALA A 372 -6.72 -0.24 9.21
C ALA A 372 -7.10 0.80 8.15
N ASN A 373 -7.21 0.39 6.87
CA ASN A 373 -7.57 1.30 5.79
C ASN A 373 -9.04 1.71 5.80
N ASP A 374 -9.94 0.90 6.39
CA ASP A 374 -11.34 1.27 6.58
C ASP A 374 -11.48 2.47 7.54
N HIS A 375 -10.54 2.68 8.48
CA HIS A 375 -10.48 3.89 9.32
C HIS A 375 -9.99 5.13 8.58
N ARG A 376 -9.22 4.97 7.49
CA ARG A 376 -8.64 6.06 6.71
C ARG A 376 -9.59 6.54 5.61
N LEU A 377 -10.17 5.62 4.82
CA LEU A 377 -10.96 5.97 3.64
C LEU A 377 -12.21 6.79 4.00
N GLY A 378 -12.40 7.91 3.29
CA GLY A 378 -13.48 8.86 3.54
C GLY A 378 -13.27 9.76 4.75
N ALA A 379 -12.14 9.67 5.45
CA ALA A 379 -11.70 10.62 6.46
C ALA A 379 -10.88 11.77 5.83
N ALA A 380 -10.39 12.71 6.66
CA ALA A 380 -9.62 13.85 6.19
C ALA A 380 -8.51 13.45 5.20
N GLU A 381 -8.49 14.08 4.03
CA GLU A 381 -7.56 13.90 2.88
C GLU A 381 -7.44 12.48 2.28
N ALA A 382 -8.29 11.55 2.69
CA ALA A 382 -8.35 10.23 2.06
C ALA A 382 -9.56 10.15 1.11
N PRO A 383 -9.45 9.49 -0.06
CA PRO A 383 -10.55 9.38 -0.99
C PRO A 383 -11.71 8.59 -0.38
N PRO A 384 -12.96 8.86 -0.82
CA PRO A 384 -14.11 8.08 -0.39
C PRO A 384 -14.02 6.62 -0.86
N ALA A 385 -14.81 5.74 -0.26
CA ALA A 385 -14.86 4.32 -0.62
C ALA A 385 -15.54 4.03 -1.98
N ILE A 386 -15.94 5.08 -2.70
CA ILE A 386 -16.49 5.02 -4.06
C ILE A 386 -15.37 5.25 -5.05
N ILE A 387 -15.16 4.33 -5.97
CA ILE A 387 -14.17 4.50 -7.03
C ILE A 387 -14.76 5.34 -8.16
N SER A 388 -14.09 6.43 -8.50
CA SER A 388 -14.35 7.30 -9.64
C SER A 388 -13.03 7.72 -10.27
N VAL A 389 -13.07 8.17 -11.51
CA VAL A 389 -11.89 8.57 -12.28
C VAL A 389 -11.92 10.07 -12.54
N PHE A 390 -10.88 10.78 -12.16
CA PHE A 390 -10.64 12.17 -12.55
C PHE A 390 -9.81 12.20 -13.84
N LEU A 391 -10.23 12.97 -14.82
CA LEU A 391 -9.53 13.15 -16.11
C LEU A 391 -9.06 14.59 -16.34
N GLY A 392 -9.70 15.56 -15.71
CA GLY A 392 -9.57 16.97 -16.02
C GLY A 392 -10.48 17.44 -17.18
N GLU A 393 -10.64 18.74 -17.29
CA GLU A 393 -11.61 19.36 -18.20
C GLU A 393 -11.33 19.06 -19.68
N GLU A 394 -10.07 19.12 -20.11
CA GLU A 394 -9.71 18.94 -21.53
C GLU A 394 -10.05 17.54 -22.03
N LEU A 395 -9.67 16.49 -21.30
CA LEU A 395 -9.97 15.11 -21.68
C LEU A 395 -11.46 14.82 -21.61
N GLU A 396 -12.19 15.37 -20.64
CA GLU A 396 -13.63 15.22 -20.56
C GLU A 396 -14.32 15.82 -21.78
N GLU A 397 -13.96 17.04 -22.21
CA GLU A 397 -14.47 17.69 -23.41
C GLU A 397 -14.13 16.89 -24.69
N ILE A 398 -12.93 16.34 -24.80
CA ILE A 398 -12.54 15.48 -25.92
C ILE A 398 -13.43 14.23 -25.98
N LEU A 399 -13.64 13.57 -24.83
CA LEU A 399 -14.49 12.38 -24.76
C LEU A 399 -15.95 12.70 -25.09
N GLU A 400 -16.46 13.84 -24.64
CA GLU A 400 -17.80 14.32 -24.98
C GLU A 400 -17.95 14.62 -26.49
N ALA A 401 -16.93 15.24 -27.09
CA ALA A 401 -16.91 15.51 -28.54
C ALA A 401 -16.94 14.20 -29.34
N ILE A 402 -16.17 13.19 -28.93
CA ILE A 402 -16.18 11.86 -29.57
C ILE A 402 -17.54 11.16 -29.39
N GLU A 403 -18.12 11.21 -28.19
CA GLU A 403 -19.43 10.61 -27.92
C GLU A 403 -20.51 11.19 -28.82
N ASN A 404 -20.53 12.52 -28.99
CA ASN A 404 -21.53 13.25 -29.73
C ASN A 404 -21.21 13.38 -31.22
N ASP A 405 -20.07 12.86 -31.70
CA ASP A 405 -19.59 12.96 -33.06
C ASP A 405 -19.45 14.42 -33.53
N THR A 406 -18.91 15.27 -32.66
CA THR A 406 -18.72 16.70 -32.90
C THR A 406 -17.24 17.04 -33.01
N PRO A 407 -16.85 18.01 -33.84
CA PRO A 407 -15.46 18.45 -33.94
C PRO A 407 -14.95 19.04 -32.62
N TYR A 408 -13.75 18.68 -32.23
CA TYR A 408 -13.02 19.32 -31.12
C TYR A 408 -12.00 20.29 -31.69
N GLY A 409 -12.06 21.57 -31.27
CA GLY A 409 -11.21 22.65 -31.83
C GLY A 409 -9.87 22.86 -31.17
N GLY A 410 -9.55 22.06 -30.12
CA GLY A 410 -8.37 22.28 -29.29
C GLY A 410 -8.51 23.47 -28.31
N LYS A 411 -7.74 23.45 -27.22
CA LYS A 411 -7.60 24.60 -26.30
C LYS A 411 -6.19 25.17 -26.41
N GLU A 412 -6.07 26.49 -26.60
CA GLU A 412 -4.76 27.14 -26.42
C GLU A 412 -4.36 27.11 -24.94
N LYS A 413 -3.15 26.63 -24.65
CA LYS A 413 -2.63 26.61 -23.27
C LYS A 413 -2.51 28.04 -22.75
N GLU A 414 -3.31 28.41 -21.76
CA GLU A 414 -3.21 29.69 -21.07
C GLU A 414 -1.83 29.85 -20.42
N GLN A 415 -1.21 31.02 -20.58
CA GLN A 415 0.01 31.35 -19.87
C GLN A 415 -0.32 31.97 -18.50
N ILE A 416 0.22 31.37 -17.44
CA ILE A 416 0.14 31.94 -16.10
C ILE A 416 1.05 33.19 -16.04
N LYS A 417 0.44 34.34 -15.75
CA LYS A 417 1.12 35.61 -15.53
C LYS A 417 1.11 35.92 -14.04
N VAL A 418 2.23 35.67 -13.35
CA VAL A 418 2.34 35.92 -11.91
C VAL A 418 2.39 37.43 -11.58
N GLY A 419 2.44 38.31 -12.60
CA GLY A 419 2.36 39.78 -12.44
C GLY A 419 3.68 40.44 -12.00
N VAL A 420 4.77 39.71 -11.91
CA VAL A 420 6.10 40.20 -11.55
C VAL A 420 7.06 39.98 -12.71
N HIS A 421 7.78 41.05 -13.11
CA HIS A 421 8.63 41.02 -14.31
C HIS A 421 9.82 40.05 -14.26
N VAL A 422 10.32 39.74 -13.06
CA VAL A 422 11.47 38.85 -12.86
C VAL A 422 11.09 37.35 -12.82
N LEU A 423 9.79 37.05 -12.74
CA LEU A 423 9.33 35.65 -12.72
C LEU A 423 9.10 35.14 -14.13
N PRO A 424 9.50 33.87 -14.42
CA PRO A 424 9.27 33.27 -15.72
C PRO A 424 7.77 33.11 -15.99
N LYS A 425 7.38 33.27 -17.25
CA LYS A 425 6.06 32.92 -17.72
C LYS A 425 6.08 31.43 -18.06
N PHE A 426 5.07 30.69 -17.63
CA PHE A 426 4.93 29.28 -17.95
C PHE A 426 3.49 28.97 -18.35
N ALA A 427 3.31 27.93 -19.16
CA ALA A 427 2.00 27.48 -19.57
C ALA A 427 1.27 26.87 -18.35
N ARG A 428 -0.01 27.16 -18.21
CA ARG A 428 -0.88 26.48 -17.27
C ARG A 428 -1.00 25.01 -17.70
N ASP A 429 -0.83 24.09 -16.75
CA ASP A 429 -1.13 22.68 -16.99
C ASP A 429 -2.64 22.54 -17.18
N THR A 430 -3.06 21.76 -18.17
CA THR A 430 -4.48 21.53 -18.45
C THR A 430 -5.13 20.55 -17.49
N THR A 431 -4.31 19.80 -16.72
CA THR A 431 -4.76 18.88 -15.67
C THR A 431 -4.37 19.40 -14.30
N ASP A 432 -5.35 19.75 -13.46
CA ASP A 432 -5.15 19.95 -12.03
C ASP A 432 -5.24 18.61 -11.30
N ARG A 433 -4.59 18.49 -10.14
CA ARG A 433 -4.72 17.31 -9.28
C ARG A 433 -5.98 17.42 -8.42
N ASN A 434 -6.99 16.60 -8.67
CA ASN A 434 -8.13 16.52 -7.78
C ASN A 434 -7.80 15.63 -6.57
N ARG A 435 -7.51 16.25 -5.43
CA ARG A 435 -7.15 15.57 -4.18
C ARG A 435 -8.23 14.62 -3.68
N THR A 436 -9.48 14.81 -4.07
CA THR A 436 -10.61 14.01 -3.59
C THR A 436 -10.89 12.79 -4.47
N SER A 437 -10.25 12.69 -5.64
CA SER A 437 -10.43 11.55 -6.54
C SER A 437 -9.62 10.33 -6.09
N PRO A 438 -10.24 9.15 -5.99
CA PRO A 438 -9.54 7.91 -5.66
C PRO A 438 -8.67 7.38 -6.82
N PHE A 439 -8.96 7.78 -8.06
CA PHE A 439 -8.23 7.36 -9.25
C PHE A 439 -8.13 8.53 -10.22
N ALA A 440 -6.96 9.14 -10.36
CA ALA A 440 -6.78 10.37 -11.11
C ALA A 440 -5.78 10.21 -12.26
N PHE A 441 -6.11 10.73 -13.44
CA PHE A 441 -5.16 10.89 -14.53
C PHE A 441 -4.29 12.13 -14.29
N THR A 442 -2.97 11.97 -14.30
CA THR A 442 -2.02 13.04 -13.97
C THR A 442 -1.02 13.27 -15.11
N GLY A 443 -1.53 13.49 -16.32
CA GLY A 443 -0.78 13.85 -17.51
C GLY A 443 -0.35 12.65 -18.37
N ASN A 444 0.30 11.64 -17.82
CA ASN A 444 0.73 10.45 -18.58
C ASN A 444 0.72 9.16 -17.74
N LYS A 445 -0.03 9.17 -16.65
CA LYS A 445 -0.19 8.05 -15.72
C LYS A 445 -1.48 8.21 -14.93
N PHE A 446 -1.91 7.12 -14.31
CA PHE A 446 -3.00 7.14 -13.33
C PHE A 446 -2.43 7.00 -11.91
N GLU A 447 -2.96 7.79 -11.01
CA GLU A 447 -2.66 7.77 -9.59
C GLU A 447 -3.81 7.11 -8.83
N PHE A 448 -3.58 5.91 -8.29
CA PHE A 448 -4.55 5.22 -7.43
C PHE A 448 -4.24 5.49 -5.96
N ARG A 449 -5.07 6.30 -5.31
CA ARG A 449 -4.84 6.91 -3.98
C ARG A 449 -5.38 6.12 -2.80
N MET A 450 -6.09 5.03 -3.04
CA MET A 450 -6.77 4.28 -1.98
C MET A 450 -5.87 3.29 -1.23
N LEU A 451 -4.64 3.06 -1.66
CA LEU A 451 -3.74 2.10 -1.01
C LEU A 451 -3.37 2.56 0.39
N GLY A 452 -3.40 1.63 1.34
CA GLY A 452 -2.95 1.88 2.71
C GLY A 452 -1.43 1.87 2.84
N SER A 453 -0.92 2.67 3.76
CA SER A 453 0.52 2.84 4.02
C SER A 453 1.23 1.52 4.39
N SER A 454 0.59 0.64 5.15
CA SER A 454 1.18 -0.63 5.61
C SER A 454 1.13 -1.75 4.58
N THR A 455 0.34 -1.61 3.50
CA THR A 455 0.07 -2.71 2.58
C THR A 455 1.06 -2.75 1.41
N SER A 456 1.30 -3.96 0.85
CA SER A 456 2.05 -4.09 -0.40
C SER A 456 1.24 -3.52 -1.57
N ILE A 457 1.93 -2.85 -2.48
CA ILE A 457 1.33 -2.35 -3.73
C ILE A 457 0.97 -3.49 -4.71
N SER A 458 1.47 -4.70 -4.50
CA SER A 458 1.26 -5.83 -5.42
C SER A 458 -0.22 -6.11 -5.66
N GLY A 459 -1.06 -6.13 -4.61
CA GLY A 459 -2.48 -6.46 -4.73
C GLY A 459 -3.26 -5.51 -5.65
N ALA A 460 -3.07 -4.21 -5.50
CA ALA A 460 -3.71 -3.20 -6.34
C ALA A 460 -3.25 -3.31 -7.81
N ASN A 461 -1.95 -3.52 -8.02
CA ASN A 461 -1.40 -3.65 -9.36
C ASN A 461 -1.80 -4.97 -10.05
N VAL A 462 -1.94 -6.08 -9.30
CA VAL A 462 -2.50 -7.34 -9.84
C VAL A 462 -3.90 -7.11 -10.43
N VAL A 463 -4.76 -6.45 -9.67
CA VAL A 463 -6.14 -6.18 -10.10
C VAL A 463 -6.15 -5.23 -11.30
N LEU A 464 -5.45 -4.11 -11.22
CA LEU A 464 -5.42 -3.10 -12.27
C LEU A 464 -4.87 -3.67 -13.59
N ASN A 465 -3.71 -4.35 -13.53
CA ASN A 465 -3.11 -4.98 -14.70
C ASN A 465 -4.05 -6.00 -15.37
N THR A 466 -4.71 -6.84 -14.56
CA THR A 466 -5.59 -7.89 -15.08
C THR A 466 -6.87 -7.30 -15.69
N ALA A 467 -7.45 -6.30 -15.04
CA ALA A 467 -8.65 -5.62 -15.54
C ALA A 467 -8.39 -4.86 -16.86
N VAL A 468 -7.23 -4.17 -16.94
CA VAL A 468 -6.81 -3.50 -18.19
C VAL A 468 -6.49 -4.52 -19.28
N ALA A 469 -5.83 -5.64 -18.94
CA ALA A 469 -5.61 -6.73 -19.88
C ALA A 469 -6.93 -7.28 -20.46
N GLU A 470 -7.97 -7.39 -19.64
CA GLU A 470 -9.29 -7.83 -20.13
C GLU A 470 -9.95 -6.81 -21.08
N SER A 471 -9.84 -5.52 -20.79
CA SER A 471 -10.32 -4.48 -21.71
C SER A 471 -9.57 -4.53 -23.04
N LEU A 472 -8.24 -4.59 -23.00
CA LEU A 472 -7.40 -4.71 -24.20
C LEU A 472 -7.68 -5.99 -24.99
N ARG A 473 -7.95 -7.12 -24.31
CA ARG A 473 -8.35 -8.36 -24.98
C ARG A 473 -9.64 -8.17 -25.76
N LYS A 474 -10.68 -7.60 -25.14
CA LYS A 474 -11.97 -7.33 -25.80
C LYS A 474 -11.79 -6.43 -27.02
N TYR A 475 -10.92 -5.42 -26.91
CA TYR A 475 -10.65 -4.48 -28.01
C TYR A 475 -9.88 -5.16 -29.15
N ALA A 476 -8.86 -5.95 -28.81
CA ALA A 476 -8.13 -6.71 -29.81
C ALA A 476 -9.05 -7.69 -30.55
N ASP A 477 -9.90 -8.44 -29.83
CA ASP A 477 -10.87 -9.38 -30.43
C ASP A 477 -11.82 -8.70 -31.43
N ILE A 478 -12.22 -7.44 -31.18
CA ILE A 478 -13.07 -6.65 -32.09
C ILE A 478 -12.25 -6.15 -33.28
N LEU A 479 -11.11 -5.52 -33.03
CA LEU A 479 -10.32 -4.82 -34.05
C LEU A 479 -9.58 -5.77 -35.00
N GLU A 480 -9.14 -6.94 -34.53
CA GLU A 480 -8.49 -7.99 -35.37
C GLU A 480 -9.46 -8.56 -36.41
N ASN A 481 -10.78 -8.52 -36.16
CA ASN A 481 -11.81 -9.03 -37.03
C ASN A 481 -12.55 -7.92 -37.79
N ALA A 482 -12.07 -6.69 -37.75
CA ALA A 482 -12.74 -5.55 -38.39
C ALA A 482 -12.46 -5.49 -39.90
N ASP A 483 -13.50 -5.26 -40.69
CA ASP A 483 -13.36 -5.03 -42.14
C ASP A 483 -12.65 -3.70 -42.45
N ASN A 484 -12.86 -2.68 -41.61
CA ASN A 484 -12.19 -1.39 -41.66
C ASN A 484 -11.74 -0.99 -40.26
N PHE A 485 -10.43 -0.96 -40.06
CA PHE A 485 -9.82 -0.68 -38.75
C PHE A 485 -10.19 0.71 -38.21
N GLU A 486 -10.09 1.76 -39.03
CA GLU A 486 -10.33 3.14 -38.58
C GLU A 486 -11.77 3.35 -38.14
N THR A 487 -12.74 2.88 -38.95
CA THR A 487 -14.17 2.98 -38.62
C THR A 487 -14.47 2.19 -37.33
N SER A 488 -14.00 0.96 -37.25
CA SER A 488 -14.25 0.10 -36.08
C SER A 488 -13.59 0.64 -34.83
N LEU A 489 -12.40 1.24 -34.94
CA LEU A 489 -11.71 1.89 -33.84
C LEU A 489 -12.49 3.09 -33.29
N HIS A 490 -12.98 3.95 -34.18
CA HIS A 490 -13.83 5.10 -33.81
C HIS A 490 -15.12 4.67 -33.13
N GLU A 491 -15.84 3.69 -33.71
CA GLU A 491 -17.06 3.14 -33.12
C GLU A 491 -16.80 2.47 -31.76
N LEU A 492 -15.69 1.73 -31.61
CA LEU A 492 -15.30 1.11 -30.38
C LEU A 492 -15.06 2.15 -29.28
N ILE A 493 -14.21 3.15 -29.53
CA ILE A 493 -13.91 4.22 -28.57
C ILE A 493 -15.21 4.92 -28.16
N ARG A 494 -16.06 5.31 -29.14
CA ARG A 494 -17.34 5.95 -28.87
C ARG A 494 -18.28 5.10 -28.01
N SER A 495 -18.38 3.80 -28.30
CA SER A 495 -19.23 2.87 -27.55
C SER A 495 -18.75 2.68 -26.10
N VAL A 496 -17.44 2.61 -25.91
CA VAL A 496 -16.81 2.49 -24.57
C VAL A 496 -17.05 3.75 -23.75
N ILE A 497 -16.83 4.93 -24.32
CA ILE A 497 -17.09 6.21 -23.64
C ILE A 497 -18.56 6.26 -23.20
N LYS A 498 -19.49 6.02 -24.10
CA LYS A 498 -20.93 6.06 -23.82
C LYS A 498 -21.34 5.12 -22.69
N LYS A 499 -20.72 3.95 -22.60
CA LYS A 499 -21.04 2.93 -21.59
C LYS A 499 -20.40 3.22 -20.24
N HIS A 500 -19.14 3.71 -20.22
CA HIS A 500 -18.31 3.78 -19.04
C HIS A 500 -18.08 5.21 -18.51
N LYS A 501 -18.60 6.25 -19.16
CA LYS A 501 -18.48 7.65 -18.69
C LYS A 501 -19.05 7.87 -17.29
N ARG A 502 -19.92 6.98 -16.81
CA ARG A 502 -20.48 7.06 -15.44
C ARG A 502 -19.42 7.05 -14.34
N ILE A 503 -18.22 6.48 -14.62
CA ILE A 503 -17.11 6.43 -13.65
C ILE A 503 -16.34 7.74 -13.58
N ILE A 504 -16.47 8.63 -14.60
CA ILE A 504 -15.74 9.90 -14.68
C ILE A 504 -16.39 10.91 -13.74
N PHE A 505 -15.59 11.50 -12.87
CA PHE A 505 -16.03 12.55 -11.94
C PHE A 505 -14.89 13.53 -11.64
N ASN A 506 -15.06 14.78 -12.07
CA ASN A 506 -14.08 15.85 -11.89
C ASN A 506 -14.41 16.77 -10.71
N GLY A 507 -15.50 16.50 -9.97
CA GLY A 507 -15.97 17.32 -8.84
C GLY A 507 -15.36 16.97 -7.51
N ASN A 508 -15.93 17.53 -6.43
CA ASN A 508 -15.52 17.28 -5.06
C ASN A 508 -16.06 15.93 -4.54
N GLY A 509 -15.19 14.92 -4.42
CA GLY A 509 -15.54 13.58 -3.94
C GLY A 509 -15.92 13.50 -2.45
N TYR A 510 -15.66 14.53 -1.65
CA TYR A 510 -16.00 14.55 -0.21
C TYR A 510 -17.44 15.03 0.07
N GLY A 511 -18.12 15.61 -0.92
CA GLY A 511 -19.46 16.15 -0.75
C GLY A 511 -20.55 15.08 -0.58
N GLU A 512 -21.54 15.31 0.25
CA GLU A 512 -22.73 14.42 0.37
C GLU A 512 -23.50 14.30 -0.95
N GLU A 513 -23.42 15.31 -1.81
CA GLU A 513 -24.03 15.32 -3.13
C GLU A 513 -23.42 14.23 -4.01
N TRP A 514 -22.10 14.02 -3.92
CA TRP A 514 -21.42 12.94 -4.63
C TRP A 514 -21.94 11.56 -4.25
N LEU A 515 -22.21 11.31 -2.97
CA LEU A 515 -22.75 10.04 -2.52
C LEU A 515 -24.09 9.71 -3.21
N LYS A 516 -24.95 10.72 -3.36
CA LYS A 516 -26.27 10.59 -4.03
C LYS A 516 -26.11 10.39 -5.54
N GLU A 517 -25.23 11.18 -6.14
CA GLU A 517 -24.94 11.10 -7.58
C GLU A 517 -24.29 9.75 -7.96
N ALA A 518 -23.29 9.29 -7.19
CA ALA A 518 -22.64 8.01 -7.41
C ALA A 518 -23.64 6.84 -7.32
N ALA A 519 -24.56 6.89 -6.36
CA ALA A 519 -25.63 5.90 -6.25
C ALA A 519 -26.57 5.93 -7.48
N ALA A 520 -26.94 7.13 -7.94
CA ALA A 520 -27.76 7.29 -9.16
C ALA A 520 -27.04 6.79 -10.42
N ARG A 521 -25.70 6.94 -10.49
CA ARG A 521 -24.87 6.39 -11.57
C ARG A 521 -24.65 4.87 -11.45
N GLY A 522 -25.08 4.23 -10.35
CA GLY A 522 -24.90 2.80 -10.08
C GLY A 522 -23.48 2.43 -9.67
N LEU A 523 -22.68 3.38 -9.15
CA LEU A 523 -21.36 3.14 -8.59
C LEU A 523 -21.47 2.51 -7.20
N LYS A 524 -20.51 1.65 -6.86
CA LYS A 524 -20.51 0.92 -5.59
C LYS A 524 -19.86 1.74 -4.48
N ASN A 525 -20.51 1.80 -3.32
CA ASN A 525 -19.95 2.39 -2.10
C ASN A 525 -19.66 1.29 -1.07
N PHE A 526 -18.48 0.70 -1.14
CA PHE A 526 -18.04 -0.32 -0.20
C PHE A 526 -17.27 0.30 0.95
N ARG A 527 -17.98 0.77 1.96
CA ARG A 527 -17.41 1.51 3.10
C ARG A 527 -16.40 0.68 3.90
N THR A 528 -16.65 -0.61 4.05
CA THR A 528 -15.82 -1.50 4.86
C THR A 528 -15.26 -2.67 4.06
N THR A 529 -14.22 -3.29 4.59
CA THR A 529 -13.65 -4.54 4.08
C THR A 529 -14.70 -5.62 3.96
N VAL A 530 -15.59 -5.73 4.95
CA VAL A 530 -16.66 -6.75 4.98
C VAL A 530 -17.64 -6.58 3.82
N ASP A 531 -17.90 -5.34 3.39
CA ASP A 531 -18.83 -5.06 2.28
C ASP A 531 -18.26 -5.51 0.93
N CYS A 532 -16.98 -5.38 0.71
CA CYS A 532 -16.37 -5.64 -0.60
C CYS A 532 -15.82 -7.06 -0.76
N VAL A 533 -15.27 -7.67 0.29
CA VAL A 533 -14.54 -8.95 0.20
C VAL A 533 -15.37 -10.10 -0.39
N PRO A 534 -16.71 -10.22 -0.22
CA PRO A 534 -17.50 -11.26 -0.89
C PRO A 534 -17.37 -11.28 -2.42
N TYR A 535 -17.07 -10.15 -3.05
CA TYR A 535 -16.91 -10.06 -4.50
C TYR A 535 -15.66 -10.77 -5.05
N TYR A 536 -14.76 -11.27 -4.19
CA TYR A 536 -13.73 -12.22 -4.63
C TYR A 536 -14.32 -13.46 -5.30
N LEU A 537 -15.50 -13.87 -4.85
CA LEU A 537 -16.18 -15.10 -5.30
C LEU A 537 -17.28 -14.81 -6.35
N ASP A 538 -17.44 -13.54 -6.78
CA ASP A 538 -18.33 -13.21 -7.87
C ASP A 538 -17.85 -13.87 -9.18
N ILE A 539 -18.75 -14.50 -9.93
CA ILE A 539 -18.42 -15.23 -11.16
C ILE A 539 -17.67 -14.32 -12.16
N LYS A 540 -18.06 -13.07 -12.29
CA LYS A 540 -17.39 -12.08 -13.15
C LYS A 540 -15.89 -11.97 -12.81
N ASN A 541 -15.56 -11.93 -11.52
CA ASN A 541 -14.20 -11.77 -11.04
C ASN A 541 -13.41 -13.08 -11.10
N VAL A 542 -14.03 -14.21 -10.78
CA VAL A 542 -13.43 -15.53 -10.95
C VAL A 542 -13.07 -15.78 -12.41
N ASP A 543 -14.00 -15.50 -13.34
CA ASP A 543 -13.77 -15.63 -14.79
C ASP A 543 -12.66 -14.70 -15.29
N LEU A 544 -12.58 -13.46 -14.78
CA LEU A 544 -11.49 -12.53 -15.12
C LEU A 544 -10.14 -13.14 -14.85
N PHE A 545 -9.91 -13.55 -13.61
CA PHE A 545 -8.61 -14.05 -13.18
C PHE A 545 -8.26 -15.41 -13.76
N ALA A 546 -9.23 -16.29 -13.92
CA ALA A 546 -9.05 -17.60 -14.56
C ALA A 546 -8.67 -17.45 -16.04
N ARG A 547 -9.36 -16.55 -16.79
CA ARG A 547 -9.09 -16.29 -18.20
C ARG A 547 -7.68 -15.81 -18.46
N HIS A 548 -7.19 -14.94 -17.60
CA HIS A 548 -5.84 -14.40 -17.68
C HIS A 548 -4.78 -15.24 -16.95
N ARG A 549 -5.19 -16.33 -16.28
CA ARG A 549 -4.33 -17.24 -15.48
C ARG A 549 -3.56 -16.51 -14.37
N VAL A 550 -4.19 -15.52 -13.76
CA VAL A 550 -3.59 -14.74 -12.67
C VAL A 550 -3.87 -15.39 -11.32
N TYR A 551 -5.14 -15.70 -11.07
CA TYR A 551 -5.57 -16.51 -9.93
C TYR A 551 -6.44 -17.67 -10.39
N SER A 552 -6.27 -18.82 -9.76
CA SER A 552 -7.27 -19.90 -9.79
C SER A 552 -8.44 -19.58 -8.84
N GLU A 553 -9.56 -20.24 -9.02
CA GLU A 553 -10.72 -20.13 -8.11
C GLU A 553 -10.33 -20.44 -6.66
N ILE A 554 -9.50 -21.46 -6.45
CA ILE A 554 -9.01 -21.88 -5.13
C ILE A 554 -8.14 -20.77 -4.51
N GLU A 555 -7.26 -20.14 -5.30
CA GLU A 555 -6.43 -19.01 -4.83
C GLU A 555 -7.26 -17.79 -4.45
N LEU A 556 -8.37 -17.50 -5.17
CA LEU A 556 -9.30 -16.42 -4.80
C LEU A 556 -10.07 -16.76 -3.52
N ALA A 557 -10.59 -17.98 -3.41
CA ALA A 557 -11.29 -18.44 -2.22
C ALA A 557 -10.40 -18.40 -0.96
N ALA A 558 -9.13 -18.74 -1.11
CA ALA A 558 -8.17 -18.64 -0.02
C ALA A 558 -7.95 -17.19 0.43
N ARG A 559 -7.81 -16.26 -0.52
CA ARG A 559 -7.65 -14.82 -0.24
C ARG A 559 -8.87 -14.20 0.41
N TYR A 560 -10.07 -14.61 -0.03
CA TYR A 560 -11.32 -14.28 0.63
C TYR A 560 -11.31 -14.65 2.12
N LYS A 561 -11.01 -15.92 2.42
CA LYS A 561 -10.94 -16.42 3.79
C LYS A 561 -9.90 -15.68 4.63
N MET A 562 -8.71 -15.49 4.08
CA MET A 562 -7.62 -14.82 4.78
C MET A 562 -7.92 -13.35 5.10
N LYS A 563 -8.53 -12.62 4.16
CA LYS A 563 -8.88 -11.21 4.42
C LYS A 563 -9.89 -11.07 5.56
N LEU A 564 -10.91 -11.91 5.59
CA LEU A 564 -11.90 -11.92 6.68
C LEU A 564 -11.30 -12.35 8.02
N ASP A 565 -10.48 -13.39 8.02
CA ASP A 565 -9.80 -13.88 9.22
C ASP A 565 -8.86 -12.82 9.79
N ASN A 566 -8.06 -12.16 8.94
CA ASN A 566 -7.18 -11.08 9.35
C ASN A 566 -7.95 -9.88 9.88
N TYR A 567 -9.06 -9.49 9.25
CA TYR A 567 -9.95 -8.44 9.71
C TYR A 567 -10.44 -8.69 11.13
N CYS A 568 -10.95 -9.91 11.39
CA CYS A 568 -11.41 -10.30 12.72
C CYS A 568 -10.27 -10.28 13.75
N LYS A 569 -9.09 -10.80 13.40
CA LYS A 569 -7.94 -10.86 14.31
C LYS A 569 -7.44 -9.47 14.71
N VAL A 570 -7.33 -8.55 13.76
CA VAL A 570 -6.87 -7.18 14.02
C VAL A 570 -7.82 -6.49 15.01
N ILE A 571 -9.12 -6.48 14.74
CA ILE A 571 -10.10 -5.81 15.59
C ILE A 571 -10.18 -6.49 16.97
N ARG A 572 -10.03 -7.82 17.04
CA ARG A 572 -9.96 -8.56 18.30
C ARG A 572 -8.75 -8.14 19.15
N ILE A 573 -7.57 -8.03 18.53
CA ILE A 573 -6.36 -7.57 19.24
C ILE A 573 -6.58 -6.15 19.78
N GLU A 574 -7.17 -5.26 19.00
CA GLU A 574 -7.53 -3.92 19.45
C GLU A 574 -8.49 -3.95 20.65
N ALA A 575 -9.56 -4.73 20.57
CA ALA A 575 -10.53 -4.87 21.67
C ALA A 575 -9.88 -5.41 22.96
N GLN A 576 -9.05 -6.44 22.84
CA GLN A 576 -8.33 -7.00 23.99
C GLN A 576 -7.33 -6.00 24.58
N THR A 577 -6.61 -5.27 23.73
CA THR A 577 -5.68 -4.22 24.18
C THR A 577 -6.41 -3.11 24.92
N MET A 578 -7.57 -2.64 24.42
CA MET A 578 -8.39 -1.66 25.14
C MET A 578 -8.82 -2.17 26.51
N GLN A 579 -9.27 -3.43 26.60
CA GLN A 579 -9.64 -4.06 27.87
C GLN A 579 -8.50 -4.06 28.87
N GLU A 580 -7.31 -4.51 28.43
CA GLU A 580 -6.13 -4.55 29.30
C GLU A 580 -5.80 -3.16 29.85
N MET A 581 -5.71 -2.16 28.98
CA MET A 581 -5.34 -0.79 29.37
C MET A 581 -6.38 -0.14 30.27
N VAL A 582 -7.67 -0.40 30.05
CA VAL A 582 -8.77 0.12 30.90
C VAL A 582 -8.66 -0.40 32.30
N TRP A 583 -8.59 -1.73 32.46
CA TRP A 583 -8.68 -2.36 33.76
C TRP A 583 -7.38 -2.24 34.57
N GLN A 584 -6.22 -2.31 33.92
CA GLN A 584 -4.93 -2.31 34.63
C GLN A 584 -4.40 -0.91 34.91
N ASP A 585 -4.70 0.07 34.06
CA ASP A 585 -4.03 1.37 34.12
C ASP A 585 -5.01 2.55 34.26
N ILE A 586 -6.04 2.65 33.39
CA ILE A 586 -6.88 3.85 33.28
C ILE A 586 -7.82 4.00 34.47
N LEU A 587 -8.62 2.98 34.78
CA LEU A 587 -9.56 3.02 35.91
C LEU A 587 -8.83 3.17 37.23
N PRO A 588 -7.73 2.46 37.56
CA PRO A 588 -6.95 2.69 38.74
C PRO A 588 -6.41 4.13 38.85
N ALA A 589 -5.92 4.72 37.79
CA ALA A 589 -5.40 6.10 37.76
C ALA A 589 -6.52 7.13 38.02
N ALA A 590 -7.67 7.00 37.34
CA ALA A 590 -8.82 7.87 37.52
C ALA A 590 -9.38 7.76 38.97
N SER A 591 -9.41 6.52 39.50
CA SER A 591 -9.83 6.28 40.89
C SER A 591 -8.88 6.96 41.89
N ALA A 592 -7.58 6.88 41.69
CA ALA A 592 -6.59 7.53 42.57
C ALA A 592 -6.75 9.05 42.56
N TYR A 593 -6.98 9.67 41.40
CA TYR A 593 -7.25 11.11 41.30
C TYR A 593 -8.58 11.50 41.91
N SER A 594 -9.64 10.73 41.68
CA SER A 594 -10.96 10.95 42.35
C SER A 594 -10.85 10.89 43.88
N LYS A 595 -10.06 9.93 44.41
CA LYS A 595 -9.77 9.86 45.86
C LYS A 595 -9.08 11.13 46.35
N GLN A 596 -8.04 11.62 45.67
CA GLN A 596 -7.34 12.85 46.07
C GLN A 596 -8.28 14.05 46.10
N LEU A 597 -9.16 14.20 45.11
CA LEU A 597 -10.15 15.28 45.08
C LEU A 597 -11.12 15.17 46.25
N SER A 598 -11.61 13.96 46.53
CA SER A 598 -12.53 13.69 47.66
C SER A 598 -11.90 14.00 49.02
N ASP A 599 -10.66 13.56 49.22
CA ASP A 599 -9.93 13.86 50.47
C ASP A 599 -9.71 15.38 50.62
N THR A 600 -9.38 16.09 49.55
CA THR A 600 -9.21 17.56 49.53
C THR A 600 -10.56 18.27 49.86
N ALA A 601 -11.66 17.81 49.28
CA ALA A 601 -12.98 18.36 49.51
C ALA A 601 -13.38 18.23 51.01
N ILE A 602 -13.09 17.10 51.65
CA ILE A 602 -13.35 16.86 53.07
C ILE A 602 -12.51 17.82 53.92
N VAL A 603 -11.22 17.96 53.67
CA VAL A 603 -10.35 18.86 54.44
C VAL A 603 -10.77 20.32 54.29
N LYS A 604 -11.10 20.79 53.08
CA LYS A 604 -11.62 22.15 52.84
C LYS A 604 -12.92 22.40 53.58
N ALA A 605 -13.84 21.44 53.59
CA ALA A 605 -15.08 21.55 54.32
C ALA A 605 -14.86 21.73 55.85
N GLN A 606 -13.91 20.98 56.42
CA GLN A 606 -13.57 21.11 57.85
C GLN A 606 -12.97 22.48 58.18
N LEU A 607 -12.30 23.12 57.22
CA LEU A 607 -11.71 24.45 57.39
C LEU A 607 -12.65 25.60 57.02
N GLY A 608 -13.86 25.32 56.57
CA GLY A 608 -14.84 26.33 56.11
C GLY A 608 -14.44 26.97 54.76
N ILE A 609 -13.59 26.32 53.94
CA ILE A 609 -13.14 26.76 52.63
C ILE A 609 -14.07 26.15 51.55
N ASP A 610 -14.34 26.90 50.50
CA ASP A 610 -15.10 26.40 49.33
C ASP A 610 -14.45 25.16 48.71
N ASN A 611 -15.22 24.10 48.51
CA ASN A 611 -14.83 22.79 48.00
C ASN A 611 -15.71 22.33 46.81
N SER A 612 -16.44 23.24 46.21
CA SER A 612 -17.34 22.95 45.09
C SER A 612 -16.59 22.34 43.89
N PHE A 613 -15.47 22.89 43.55
CA PHE A 613 -14.62 22.37 42.44
C PHE A 613 -14.26 20.88 42.64
N GLU A 614 -13.73 20.53 43.82
CA GLU A 614 -13.28 19.16 44.09
C GLU A 614 -14.44 18.17 44.08
N LYS A 615 -15.61 18.57 44.63
CA LYS A 615 -16.82 17.74 44.62
C LYS A 615 -17.34 17.50 43.22
N ASP A 616 -17.48 18.57 42.42
CA ASP A 616 -18.04 18.49 41.09
C ASP A 616 -17.10 17.67 40.15
N GLN A 617 -15.79 17.88 40.27
CA GLN A 617 -14.80 17.15 39.50
C GLN A 617 -14.74 15.65 39.89
N ALA A 618 -14.78 15.34 41.19
CA ALA A 618 -14.83 13.95 41.66
C ALA A 618 -16.13 13.23 41.19
N ALA A 619 -17.27 13.92 41.25
CA ALA A 619 -18.53 13.39 40.75
C ALA A 619 -18.51 13.12 39.27
N LYS A 620 -17.93 14.04 38.45
CA LYS A 620 -17.79 13.90 37.03
C LYS A 620 -16.91 12.70 36.67
N ILE A 621 -15.74 12.56 37.31
CA ILE A 621 -14.83 11.41 37.11
C ILE A 621 -15.55 10.11 37.49
N SER A 622 -16.27 10.06 38.60
CA SER A 622 -17.02 8.87 39.03
C SER A 622 -18.08 8.44 38.00
N THR A 623 -18.78 9.40 37.41
CA THR A 623 -19.75 9.14 36.32
C THR A 623 -19.05 8.55 35.11
N LEU A 624 -17.97 9.17 34.62
CA LEU A 624 -17.19 8.69 33.49
C LEU A 624 -16.57 7.31 33.74
N MET A 625 -16.10 7.02 34.96
CA MET A 625 -15.63 5.69 35.33
C MET A 625 -16.74 4.64 35.22
N SER A 626 -17.96 4.95 35.70
CA SER A 626 -19.10 4.05 35.60
C SER A 626 -19.50 3.77 34.15
N GLU A 627 -19.47 4.80 33.30
CA GLU A 627 -19.69 4.66 31.86
C GLU A 627 -18.57 3.82 31.21
N THR A 628 -17.32 4.04 31.56
CA THR A 628 -16.15 3.27 31.03
C THR A 628 -16.28 1.79 31.41
N VAL A 629 -16.64 1.46 32.65
CA VAL A 629 -16.89 0.07 33.11
C VAL A 629 -18.00 -0.57 32.28
N LYS A 630 -19.12 0.14 32.08
CA LYS A 630 -20.25 -0.35 31.27
C LYS A 630 -19.85 -0.60 29.84
N ASN A 631 -19.12 0.34 29.22
CA ASN A 631 -18.67 0.25 27.82
C ASN A 631 -17.60 -0.84 27.64
N ALA A 632 -16.71 -1.02 28.64
CA ALA A 632 -15.74 -2.11 28.62
C ALA A 632 -16.43 -3.47 28.68
N GLN A 633 -17.45 -3.64 29.53
CA GLN A 633 -18.21 -4.88 29.53
C GLN A 633 -18.95 -5.11 28.21
N ALA A 634 -19.58 -4.09 27.65
CA ALA A 634 -20.27 -4.19 26.37
C ALA A 634 -19.30 -4.59 25.21
N LEU A 635 -18.04 -4.09 25.26
CA LEU A 635 -17.02 -4.48 24.30
C LEU A 635 -16.61 -5.95 24.47
N ALA A 636 -16.45 -6.43 25.70
CA ALA A 636 -16.16 -7.84 25.97
C ALA A 636 -17.27 -8.75 25.45
N ASP A 637 -18.53 -8.44 25.80
CA ASP A 637 -19.70 -9.21 25.36
C ASP A 637 -19.84 -9.23 23.84
N ALA A 638 -19.60 -8.10 23.18
CA ALA A 638 -19.61 -8.00 21.72
C ALA A 638 -18.53 -8.88 21.08
N ALA A 639 -17.30 -8.85 21.62
CA ALA A 639 -16.18 -9.66 21.11
C ALA A 639 -16.41 -11.16 21.32
N GLU A 640 -16.95 -11.57 22.47
CA GLU A 640 -17.32 -12.96 22.76
C GLU A 640 -18.45 -13.46 21.84
N SER A 641 -19.46 -12.61 21.57
CA SER A 641 -20.54 -12.97 20.65
C SER A 641 -20.09 -13.33 19.25
N ALA A 642 -18.91 -12.84 18.82
CA ALA A 642 -18.33 -13.18 17.52
C ALA A 642 -17.81 -14.62 17.47
N ASP A 643 -17.47 -15.23 18.60
CA ASP A 643 -16.94 -16.60 18.67
C ASP A 643 -18.04 -17.68 18.51
N GLU A 644 -19.31 -17.29 18.62
CA GLU A 644 -20.44 -18.18 18.34
C GLU A 644 -20.52 -18.58 16.86
N TYR A 645 -19.88 -17.83 15.96
CA TYR A 645 -19.95 -18.05 14.52
C TYR A 645 -18.67 -18.69 13.97
N SER A 646 -18.83 -19.84 13.32
CA SER A 646 -17.77 -20.55 12.62
C SER A 646 -17.49 -19.99 11.23
N ASP A 647 -18.50 -19.37 10.59
CA ASP A 647 -18.36 -18.74 9.28
C ASP A 647 -17.63 -17.39 9.39
N ASN A 648 -16.55 -17.23 8.60
CA ASN A 648 -15.69 -16.05 8.62
C ASN A 648 -16.43 -14.76 8.24
N TYR A 649 -17.38 -14.83 7.31
CA TYR A 649 -18.10 -13.63 6.87
C TYR A 649 -19.06 -13.14 7.94
N THR A 650 -19.84 -14.05 8.53
CA THR A 650 -20.76 -13.73 9.63
C THR A 650 -19.99 -13.18 10.82
N ARG A 651 -18.87 -13.82 11.18
CA ARG A 651 -17.99 -13.34 12.25
C ARG A 651 -17.45 -11.95 11.98
N ALA A 652 -16.93 -11.68 10.78
CA ALA A 652 -16.45 -10.35 10.39
C ALA A 652 -17.56 -9.30 10.42
N SER A 653 -18.81 -9.66 10.07
CA SER A 653 -19.97 -8.79 10.18
C SER A 653 -20.27 -8.42 11.64
N VAL A 654 -20.16 -9.37 12.57
CA VAL A 654 -20.30 -9.08 14.01
C VAL A 654 -19.19 -8.12 14.49
N PHE A 655 -17.95 -8.31 14.05
CA PHE A 655 -16.87 -7.37 14.37
C PHE A 655 -17.18 -5.97 13.87
N ARG A 656 -17.63 -5.83 12.63
CA ARG A 656 -18.02 -4.54 12.05
C ARG A 656 -19.21 -3.90 12.79
N ASP A 657 -20.27 -4.67 13.03
CA ASP A 657 -21.57 -4.13 13.42
C ASP A 657 -21.74 -4.01 14.95
N LYS A 658 -20.96 -4.75 15.74
CA LYS A 658 -21.06 -4.75 17.21
C LYS A 658 -19.75 -4.34 17.88
N VAL A 659 -18.62 -4.95 17.49
CA VAL A 659 -17.35 -4.72 18.20
C VAL A 659 -16.80 -3.33 17.93
N LEU A 660 -16.72 -2.88 16.67
CA LEU A 660 -16.25 -1.53 16.34
C LEU A 660 -17.09 -0.43 17.00
N PRO A 661 -18.45 -0.45 16.98
CA PRO A 661 -19.23 0.55 17.71
C PRO A 661 -19.01 0.52 19.23
N ALA A 662 -18.80 -0.67 19.82
CA ALA A 662 -18.47 -0.79 21.23
C ALA A 662 -17.08 -0.23 21.57
N GLN A 663 -16.07 -0.40 20.67
CA GLN A 663 -14.78 0.25 20.82
C GLN A 663 -14.89 1.78 20.78
N GLU A 664 -15.69 2.33 19.86
CA GLU A 664 -15.94 3.78 19.77
C GLU A 664 -16.61 4.33 21.03
N ALA A 665 -17.62 3.63 21.56
CA ALA A 665 -18.29 4.01 22.80
C ALA A 665 -17.32 3.98 24.00
N LEU A 666 -16.49 2.95 24.09
CA LEU A 666 -15.47 2.84 25.13
C LEU A 666 -14.43 3.95 24.99
N ARG A 667 -13.96 4.22 23.79
CA ARG A 667 -13.04 5.33 23.50
C ARG A 667 -13.60 6.66 23.99
N ALA A 668 -14.84 6.98 23.66
CA ALA A 668 -15.46 8.25 24.04
C ALA A 668 -15.45 8.48 25.57
N SER A 669 -15.73 7.43 26.36
CA SER A 669 -15.68 7.53 27.82
C SER A 669 -14.27 7.66 28.37
N ILE A 670 -13.28 7.00 27.75
CA ILE A 670 -11.86 7.10 28.13
C ILE A 670 -11.29 8.48 27.78
N ASP A 671 -11.58 9.00 26.59
CA ASP A 671 -11.15 10.34 26.17
C ASP A 671 -11.74 11.40 27.12
N GLY A 672 -12.96 11.18 27.60
CA GLY A 672 -13.56 11.97 28.67
C GLY A 672 -12.82 11.89 30.00
N LEU A 673 -12.34 10.71 30.39
CA LEU A 673 -11.51 10.53 31.60
C LEU A 673 -10.14 11.23 31.43
N GLU A 674 -9.50 11.14 30.26
CA GLU A 674 -8.23 11.79 29.97
C GLU A 674 -8.32 13.30 30.21
N ILE A 675 -9.34 13.96 29.64
CA ILE A 675 -9.55 15.42 29.77
C ILE A 675 -9.77 15.84 31.25
N ASN A 676 -10.35 14.99 32.03
CA ASN A 676 -10.79 15.31 33.41
C ASN A 676 -9.83 14.77 34.48
N THR A 677 -8.82 14.03 34.14
CA THR A 677 -7.81 13.48 35.06
C THR A 677 -6.52 14.31 35.00
N ALA A 678 -5.99 14.74 36.12
CA ALA A 678 -4.78 15.54 36.16
C ALA A 678 -3.59 14.76 35.53
N LYS A 679 -2.75 15.47 34.77
CA LYS A 679 -1.64 14.88 34.00
C LYS A 679 -0.72 13.94 34.81
N GLN A 680 -0.48 14.29 36.08
CA GLN A 680 0.36 13.46 36.98
C GLN A 680 -0.25 12.09 37.34
N PHE A 681 -1.57 11.91 37.15
CA PHE A 681 -2.28 10.64 37.38
C PHE A 681 -2.55 9.90 36.08
N TRP A 682 -2.63 10.61 34.94
CA TRP A 682 -2.91 9.96 33.66
C TRP A 682 -1.76 9.05 33.22
N PRO A 683 -2.01 7.76 32.97
CA PRO A 683 -0.92 6.78 32.83
C PRO A 683 -0.22 6.81 31.47
N TYR A 684 -0.76 7.52 30.49
CA TYR A 684 -0.28 7.46 29.11
C TYR A 684 0.08 8.82 28.52
N PRO A 685 1.04 8.88 27.58
CA PRO A 685 1.24 10.07 26.75
C PRO A 685 -0.03 10.44 26.01
N THR A 686 -0.37 11.73 26.03
CA THR A 686 -1.50 12.30 25.29
C THR A 686 -1.17 12.50 23.82
N TYR A 687 -2.16 12.81 22.98
CA TYR A 687 -1.90 13.16 21.57
C TYR A 687 -0.92 14.33 21.43
N GLY A 688 -1.01 15.34 22.29
CA GLY A 688 -0.03 16.44 22.31
C GLY A 688 1.38 15.96 22.61
N ASP A 689 1.54 15.01 23.54
CA ASP A 689 2.84 14.44 23.86
C ASP A 689 3.39 13.57 22.71
N ILE A 690 2.52 12.89 21.91
CA ILE A 690 2.95 11.98 20.83
C ILE A 690 3.25 12.76 19.55
N LEU A 691 2.29 13.56 19.06
CA LEU A 691 2.36 14.23 17.76
C LEU A 691 3.45 15.31 17.70
N PHE A 692 3.82 15.85 18.85
CA PHE A 692 4.86 16.89 18.97
C PHE A 692 6.13 16.42 19.69
N SER A 693 6.31 15.11 19.84
CA SER A 693 7.44 14.52 20.58
C SER A 693 8.79 14.66 19.87
N VAL A 694 8.82 14.55 18.54
CA VAL A 694 10.04 14.64 17.74
C VAL A 694 10.39 16.13 17.52
N GLN A 695 11.58 16.54 17.95
CA GLN A 695 12.08 17.90 17.82
C GLN A 695 13.36 17.97 16.98
#